data_d395bc6483dd395ec1da78cea1154d4a
#
_entry.id   d395bc6483dd395ec1da78cea1154d4a
#
_cell.length_a   1.000
_cell.length_b   1.000
_cell.length_c   1.000
_cell.angle_alpha   90.00
_cell.angle_beta   90.00
_cell.angle_gamma   90.00
#
_symmetry.space_group_name_H-M   'P 1'
#
loop_
_entity.id
_entity.type
_entity.pdbx_description
1 polymer ?
#
loop_
_entity_poly.entity_id
_entity_poly.type
_entity_poly.pdbx_seq_one_letter_code
_entity_poly.pdbx_strand_id
1 'polypeptide(L)'
;MLNDHPNLLDQQRHTSWPLALTAFILCVILLGATQVYAEGDAAVLSSTDEMQAGNEFNDRSSLPGAALYDTHCATCHLGQVYKAPHQTWLEMMSQKALYKTMVEGIMAPQAAKLSQQQKIDVIEYLTSKRYKTAAKALQPSNLCTGEASAFAQWNTQEITGWGRDTSRFVPDTVAGLNKADLPKLRLKWSFGYAGAFRARSQPTIAMGAIYTGSQDGTVYALDLETGCVRWSFSASAEVRTGVVLGQHGSTRPLAFFGDIIANLYAVDALTGELVWKISADDHPSATITGTPAYHEGVLYAPVSSLEVTAAADPNYPCCTFRGKVMAIDASSGASQWESYTVPDPASKQGVTSVGTAILAPSGAPVWNSPTLDPDNNRLFFGSGENYSSPADGNSDAIFAVRMDTGERLWTRQIFSGDAWNVACMMSVNHPNCPPELGPDYDLGSSPLLVEVPGAEDFIVAGHKDGTVIAYDAATGANRQWVTKVGRGSIQGGVHFGMAAEGARVYAPINDMNDTRNGEYLDPALARPGVHAINAQDGAVLWSHVQENTCEEDRPLCDPGVSAPLTALTGAVIAGHLDGHLRAYDGETGEVIWDYDTKQDLDTVNGVAASGGGMSGAGVAVAQGHVVVNSGYGLYFHEPGNALLVFAVDSSPKLTAKSD
;
A
#
# COMPACT_ATOMS: atom_id res chain seq x y z
N MET A 1 -38.58 9.20 -50.27
CA MET A 1 -38.46 8.07 -51.21
C MET A 1 -37.73 7.03 -50.38
N LEU A 2 -38.47 6.26 -49.59
CA LEU A 2 -39.15 5.02 -49.92
C LEU A 2 -38.17 3.94 -50.35
N ASN A 3 -38.10 2.98 -49.48
CA ASN A 3 -38.32 1.50 -49.53
C ASN A 3 -37.02 0.69 -49.51
N ASP A 4 -36.89 -0.51 -48.91
CA ASP A 4 -37.80 -1.39 -48.16
C ASP A 4 -36.94 -2.48 -47.49
N HIS A 5 -37.45 -3.02 -46.41
CA HIS A 5 -37.05 -4.32 -45.83
C HIS A 5 -37.47 -5.50 -46.72
N PRO A 6 -36.95 -6.76 -46.55
CA PRO A 6 -37.78 -7.67 -45.81
C PRO A 6 -37.10 -8.66 -44.82
N ASN A 7 -37.84 -8.98 -43.78
CA ASN A 7 -37.81 -10.17 -42.94
C ASN A 7 -37.96 -11.48 -43.72
N LEU A 8 -37.40 -12.56 -43.17
CA LEU A 8 -37.94 -13.92 -43.34
C LEU A 8 -37.73 -14.73 -42.05
N LEU A 9 -38.87 -15.06 -41.47
CA LEU A 9 -39.11 -16.02 -40.39
C LEU A 9 -39.21 -17.45 -40.96
N ASP A 10 -38.87 -18.39 -40.04
CA ASP A 10 -39.57 -19.67 -39.86
C ASP A 10 -39.36 -20.83 -40.80
N GLN A 11 -38.89 -21.93 -40.28
CA GLN A 11 -39.55 -23.24 -40.35
C GLN A 11 -38.97 -24.27 -39.39
N GLN A 12 -39.82 -24.64 -38.42
CA GLN A 12 -39.78 -25.89 -37.68
C GLN A 12 -40.10 -27.07 -38.59
N ARG A 13 -39.49 -28.24 -38.38
CA ARG A 13 -40.16 -29.54 -38.52
C ARG A 13 -39.58 -30.60 -37.52
N HIS A 14 -40.51 -31.14 -36.77
CA HIS A 14 -40.45 -32.36 -35.97
C HIS A 14 -40.21 -33.63 -36.80
N THR A 15 -39.51 -34.61 -36.22
CA THR A 15 -39.91 -36.03 -36.35
C THR A 15 -39.47 -36.80 -35.10
N SER A 16 -40.37 -37.68 -34.70
CA SER A 16 -40.44 -38.53 -33.49
C SER A 16 -39.98 -39.98 -33.69
N TRP A 17 -39.33 -40.53 -32.72
CA TRP A 17 -39.32 -41.90 -32.12
C TRP A 17 -39.17 -43.14 -33.04
N PRO A 18 -38.74 -44.41 -32.50
CA PRO A 18 -39.04 -44.99 -31.20
C PRO A 18 -37.93 -45.79 -30.48
N LEU A 19 -38.27 -46.19 -29.23
CA LEU A 19 -37.67 -47.10 -28.25
C LEU A 19 -37.22 -48.48 -28.77
N ALA A 20 -36.10 -49.00 -28.18
CA ALA A 20 -35.96 -50.41 -27.84
C ALA A 20 -35.07 -50.63 -26.62
N LEU A 21 -35.59 -51.29 -25.62
CA LEU A 21 -34.96 -51.87 -24.42
C LEU A 21 -33.90 -52.92 -24.78
N THR A 22 -32.79 -52.94 -24.05
CA THR A 22 -32.27 -54.22 -23.48
C THR A 22 -31.30 -53.90 -22.34
N ALA A 23 -31.57 -54.54 -21.20
CA ALA A 23 -30.81 -54.53 -19.96
C ALA A 23 -29.54 -55.38 -20.09
N PHE A 24 -28.45 -54.89 -19.50
CA PHE A 24 -27.39 -55.76 -18.97
C PHE A 24 -26.82 -55.18 -17.68
N ILE A 25 -26.99 -55.92 -16.60
CA ILE A 25 -26.48 -55.70 -15.27
C ILE A 25 -24.96 -55.99 -15.27
N LEU A 26 -24.16 -55.03 -14.85
CA LEU A 26 -22.85 -55.30 -14.29
C LEU A 26 -22.56 -54.33 -13.14
N CYS A 27 -22.54 -54.88 -11.92
CA CYS A 27 -22.09 -54.20 -10.70
C CYS A 27 -20.62 -53.81 -10.84
N VAL A 28 -20.35 -52.52 -10.77
CA VAL A 28 -19.04 -52.01 -10.36
C VAL A 28 -19.30 -51.04 -9.19
N ILE A 29 -18.81 -51.46 -8.03
CA ILE A 29 -18.81 -50.68 -6.79
C ILE A 29 -17.87 -49.50 -7.01
N LEU A 30 -18.40 -48.32 -7.28
CA LEU A 30 -17.72 -47.05 -7.13
C LEU A 30 -18.09 -46.48 -5.76
N LEU A 31 -17.17 -46.56 -4.82
CA LEU A 31 -17.18 -45.79 -3.60
C LEU A 31 -17.14 -44.29 -3.97
N GLY A 32 -18.29 -43.72 -4.17
CA GLY A 32 -18.47 -42.26 -4.20
C GLY A 32 -18.31 -41.76 -2.78
N ALA A 33 -17.18 -41.17 -2.46
CA ALA A 33 -17.06 -40.31 -1.30
C ALA A 33 -17.91 -39.06 -1.56
N THR A 34 -19.19 -39.12 -1.13
CA THR A 34 -19.96 -37.90 -0.90
C THR A 34 -19.29 -37.20 0.28
N GLN A 35 -18.53 -36.16 0.00
CA GLN A 35 -18.22 -35.16 1.03
C GLN A 35 -19.56 -34.55 1.44
N VAL A 36 -20.06 -35.01 2.57
CA VAL A 36 -21.07 -34.29 3.35
C VAL A 36 -20.34 -33.04 3.86
N TYR A 37 -20.59 -31.91 3.23
CA TYR A 37 -20.33 -30.64 3.86
C TYR A 37 -21.23 -30.59 5.09
N ALA A 38 -20.65 -30.84 6.26
CA ALA A 38 -21.29 -30.47 7.51
C ALA A 38 -21.45 -28.94 7.45
N GLU A 39 -22.68 -28.46 7.47
CA GLU A 39 -23.01 -27.13 7.95
C GLU A 39 -22.64 -27.09 9.44
N GLY A 40 -21.35 -26.93 9.70
CA GLY A 40 -20.87 -26.43 10.98
C GLY A 40 -20.93 -24.92 10.89
N ASP A 41 -21.47 -24.28 11.91
CA ASP A 41 -21.41 -22.83 12.10
C ASP A 41 -20.03 -22.34 11.69
N ALA A 42 -19.94 -21.71 10.54
CA ALA A 42 -18.73 -21.05 10.10
C ALA A 42 -18.51 -19.90 11.09
N ALA A 43 -17.56 -20.06 12.00
CA ALA A 43 -17.05 -18.96 12.78
C ALA A 43 -16.72 -17.85 11.78
N VAL A 44 -17.36 -16.70 11.94
CA VAL A 44 -17.13 -15.53 11.10
C VAL A 44 -15.70 -15.10 11.38
N LEU A 45 -14.76 -15.58 10.53
CA LEU A 45 -13.40 -15.09 10.53
C LEU A 45 -13.49 -13.59 10.21
N SER A 46 -12.84 -12.75 10.99
CA SER A 46 -12.81 -11.34 10.61
C SER A 46 -12.04 -11.23 9.30
N SER A 47 -12.47 -10.31 8.44
CA SER A 47 -11.86 -10.08 7.13
C SER A 47 -10.35 -9.79 7.19
N THR A 48 -9.84 -9.37 8.36
CA THR A 48 -8.41 -9.16 8.62
C THR A 48 -7.66 -10.46 8.86
N ASP A 49 -8.30 -11.53 9.33
CA ASP A 49 -7.62 -12.81 9.58
C ASP A 49 -7.17 -13.49 8.28
N GLU A 50 -7.97 -13.36 7.21
CA GLU A 50 -7.64 -13.92 5.91
C GLU A 50 -6.54 -13.11 5.18
N MET A 51 -6.41 -11.83 5.47
CA MET A 51 -5.48 -10.93 4.78
C MET A 51 -4.07 -10.91 5.37
N GLN A 52 -3.86 -11.43 6.60
CA GLN A 52 -2.57 -11.41 7.27
C GLN A 52 -1.87 -12.77 7.21
N ALA A 53 -0.62 -12.76 6.76
CA ALA A 53 0.23 -13.94 6.85
C ALA A 53 0.62 -14.24 8.32
N GLY A 54 0.64 -15.53 8.69
CA GLY A 54 1.22 -16.00 9.93
C GLY A 54 0.28 -16.03 11.13
N ASN A 55 -1.02 -16.15 10.95
CA ASN A 55 -1.94 -16.50 12.03
C ASN A 55 -1.57 -17.85 12.64
N GLU A 56 -1.48 -17.92 13.97
CA GLU A 56 -1.12 -19.13 14.73
C GLU A 56 -2.36 -19.81 15.34
N PHE A 57 -3.55 -19.19 15.27
CA PHE A 57 -4.81 -19.72 15.76
C PHE A 57 -5.83 -19.82 14.63
N ASN A 58 -6.44 -20.99 14.45
CA ASN A 58 -7.48 -21.21 13.44
C ASN A 58 -8.82 -20.57 13.80
N ASP A 59 -9.09 -20.42 15.10
CA ASP A 59 -10.30 -19.78 15.65
C ASP A 59 -9.92 -18.96 16.89
N ARG A 60 -9.76 -17.68 16.69
CA ARG A 60 -9.43 -16.76 17.78
C ARG A 60 -10.62 -16.45 18.69
N SER A 61 -11.87 -16.69 18.25
CA SER A 61 -13.05 -16.45 19.07
C SER A 61 -13.09 -17.36 20.31
N SER A 62 -12.43 -18.51 20.24
CA SER A 62 -12.27 -19.45 21.34
C SER A 62 -11.18 -19.05 22.36
N LEU A 63 -10.36 -18.03 22.05
CA LEU A 63 -9.29 -17.59 22.96
C LEU A 63 -9.85 -16.86 24.19
N PRO A 64 -9.21 -16.97 25.36
CA PRO A 64 -9.64 -16.26 26.57
C PRO A 64 -9.72 -14.73 26.38
N GLY A 65 -8.91 -14.20 25.47
CA GLY A 65 -8.89 -12.78 25.13
C GLY A 65 -10.15 -12.26 24.47
N ALA A 66 -10.92 -13.09 23.77
CA ALA A 66 -12.16 -12.70 23.10
C ALA A 66 -13.18 -12.12 24.10
N ALA A 67 -13.53 -12.86 25.15
CA ALA A 67 -14.47 -12.40 26.17
C ALA A 67 -13.95 -11.18 26.96
N LEU A 68 -12.64 -11.07 27.15
CA LEU A 68 -12.02 -9.90 27.80
C LEU A 68 -12.11 -8.67 26.89
N TYR A 69 -11.89 -8.82 25.60
CA TYR A 69 -12.02 -7.75 24.62
C TYR A 69 -13.46 -7.24 24.58
N ASP A 70 -14.44 -8.12 24.43
CA ASP A 70 -15.88 -7.76 24.41
C ASP A 70 -16.28 -6.98 25.66
N THR A 71 -15.80 -7.41 26.82
CA THR A 71 -16.18 -6.81 28.10
C THR A 71 -15.52 -5.46 28.34
N HIS A 72 -14.26 -5.27 27.92
CA HIS A 72 -13.44 -4.14 28.36
C HIS A 72 -13.02 -3.20 27.23
N CYS A 73 -13.07 -3.62 25.96
CA CYS A 73 -12.49 -2.89 24.83
C CYS A 73 -13.52 -2.55 23.75
N ALA A 74 -14.42 -3.50 23.41
CA ALA A 74 -15.33 -3.42 22.28
C ALA A 74 -16.18 -2.15 22.27
N THR A 75 -16.69 -1.71 23.45
CA THR A 75 -17.51 -0.50 23.56
C THR A 75 -16.87 0.75 22.96
N CYS A 76 -15.52 0.83 22.94
CA CYS A 76 -14.82 1.97 22.35
C CYS A 76 -14.26 1.64 20.97
N HIS A 77 -13.87 0.39 20.72
CA HIS A 77 -13.09 0.01 19.54
C HIS A 77 -13.88 -0.67 18.42
N LEU A 78 -15.23 -0.62 18.46
CA LEU A 78 -16.12 -1.03 17.36
C LEU A 78 -16.77 0.16 16.64
N GLY A 79 -16.08 1.31 16.60
CA GLY A 79 -16.49 2.48 15.83
C GLY A 79 -17.43 3.47 16.56
N GLN A 80 -17.89 3.16 17.78
CA GLN A 80 -18.82 4.03 18.52
C GLN A 80 -18.14 5.27 19.14
N VAL A 81 -16.84 5.25 19.30
CA VAL A 81 -16.06 6.33 19.91
C VAL A 81 -15.04 6.86 18.91
N TYR A 82 -15.30 8.07 18.41
CA TYR A 82 -14.32 8.80 17.59
C TYR A 82 -13.00 8.92 18.38
N LYS A 83 -11.86 8.90 17.67
CA LYS A 83 -10.48 8.86 18.21
C LYS A 83 -10.05 7.54 18.86
N ALA A 84 -10.96 6.58 19.06
CA ALA A 84 -10.58 5.23 19.46
C ALA A 84 -10.36 4.40 18.18
N PRO A 85 -9.14 3.94 17.88
CA PRO A 85 -8.88 3.14 16.68
C PRO A 85 -9.83 1.94 16.60
N HIS A 86 -10.44 1.70 15.45
CA HIS A 86 -11.30 0.54 15.24
C HIS A 86 -10.53 -0.77 15.47
N GLN A 87 -11.22 -1.82 15.87
CA GLN A 87 -10.64 -3.15 16.13
C GLN A 87 -9.74 -3.62 14.99
N THR A 88 -10.13 -3.39 13.76
CA THR A 88 -9.34 -3.71 12.55
C THR A 88 -7.91 -3.20 12.63
N TRP A 89 -7.70 -1.98 13.14
CA TRP A 89 -6.35 -1.43 13.34
C TRP A 89 -5.62 -2.11 14.47
N LEU A 90 -6.32 -2.43 15.57
CA LEU A 90 -5.71 -3.13 16.70
C LEU A 90 -5.19 -4.51 16.29
N GLU A 91 -5.92 -5.20 15.44
CA GLU A 91 -5.55 -6.51 14.87
C GLU A 91 -4.28 -6.43 14.02
N MET A 92 -4.06 -5.31 13.36
CA MET A 92 -2.87 -5.07 12.52
C MET A 92 -1.66 -4.54 13.30
N MET A 93 -1.84 -4.11 14.56
CA MET A 93 -0.74 -3.59 15.39
C MET A 93 0.20 -4.72 15.84
N SER A 94 1.47 -4.37 16.08
CA SER A 94 2.40 -5.31 16.70
C SER A 94 2.04 -5.58 18.15
N GLN A 95 2.30 -6.81 18.62
CA GLN A 95 2.09 -7.19 20.02
C GLN A 95 2.82 -6.27 21.01
N LYS A 96 4.00 -5.80 20.64
CA LYS A 96 4.81 -4.84 21.42
C LYS A 96 4.08 -3.50 21.56
N ALA A 97 3.52 -2.95 20.48
CA ALA A 97 2.79 -1.69 20.49
C ALA A 97 1.52 -1.80 21.33
N LEU A 98 0.74 -2.87 21.16
CA LEU A 98 -0.46 -3.14 21.96
C LEU A 98 -0.12 -3.26 23.46
N TYR A 99 0.91 -4.04 23.81
CA TYR A 99 1.32 -4.21 25.19
C TYR A 99 1.76 -2.88 25.83
N LYS A 100 2.64 -2.14 25.15
CA LYS A 100 3.11 -0.83 25.62
C LYS A 100 1.94 0.14 25.83
N THR A 101 0.98 0.17 24.91
CA THR A 101 -0.20 1.05 25.00
C THR A 101 -1.06 0.73 26.24
N MET A 102 -1.21 -0.56 26.60
CA MET A 102 -1.99 -1.00 27.77
C MET A 102 -1.25 -0.91 29.10
N VAL A 103 0.09 -0.82 29.10
CA VAL A 103 0.90 -0.79 30.34
C VAL A 103 1.39 0.63 30.67
N GLU A 104 1.85 1.36 29.68
CA GLU A 104 2.51 2.66 29.82
C GLU A 104 1.83 3.77 28.99
N GLY A 105 0.99 3.39 28.02
CA GLY A 105 0.40 4.31 27.06
C GLY A 105 -1.00 4.77 27.42
N ILE A 106 -1.69 5.34 26.42
CA ILE A 106 -3.01 5.99 26.57
C ILE A 106 -4.08 5.04 27.13
N MET A 107 -3.97 3.73 26.92
CA MET A 107 -4.92 2.72 27.38
C MET A 107 -4.59 2.18 28.79
N ALA A 108 -3.50 2.62 29.42
CA ALA A 108 -3.12 2.14 30.74
C ALA A 108 -4.22 2.33 31.81
N PRO A 109 -4.97 3.46 31.86
CA PRO A 109 -6.07 3.62 32.79
C PRO A 109 -7.23 2.63 32.56
N GLN A 110 -7.61 2.38 31.30
CA GLN A 110 -8.68 1.45 30.92
C GLN A 110 -8.29 0.00 31.18
N ALA A 111 -7.03 -0.35 30.93
CA ALA A 111 -6.47 -1.68 31.15
C ALA A 111 -5.98 -1.92 32.60
N ALA A 112 -6.13 -0.95 33.51
CA ALA A 112 -5.62 -1.04 34.89
C ALA A 112 -6.23 -2.20 35.70
N LYS A 113 -7.47 -2.62 35.38
CA LYS A 113 -8.16 -3.73 36.05
C LYS A 113 -7.74 -5.10 35.53
N LEU A 114 -7.07 -5.17 34.39
CA LEU A 114 -6.62 -6.42 33.78
C LEU A 114 -5.27 -6.84 34.40
N SER A 115 -5.15 -8.09 34.77
CA SER A 115 -3.86 -8.69 35.15
C SER A 115 -2.91 -8.68 33.94
N GLN A 116 -1.63 -8.92 34.15
CA GLN A 116 -0.66 -9.02 33.08
C GLN A 116 -1.03 -10.12 32.09
N GLN A 117 -1.46 -11.30 32.57
CA GLN A 117 -1.89 -12.40 31.71
C GLN A 117 -3.12 -12.02 30.90
N GLN A 118 -4.13 -11.38 31.47
CA GLN A 118 -5.33 -10.94 30.75
C GLN A 118 -5.02 -9.92 29.64
N LYS A 119 -4.02 -9.04 29.85
CA LYS A 119 -3.53 -8.15 28.79
C LYS A 119 -2.89 -8.93 27.64
N ILE A 120 -2.11 -9.96 27.98
CA ILE A 120 -1.52 -10.87 27.00
C ILE A 120 -2.62 -11.63 26.24
N ASP A 121 -3.63 -12.16 26.93
CA ASP A 121 -4.73 -12.88 26.32
C ASP A 121 -5.48 -12.00 25.29
N VAL A 122 -5.73 -10.72 25.62
CA VAL A 122 -6.32 -9.75 24.69
C VAL A 122 -5.42 -9.51 23.47
N ILE A 123 -4.08 -9.43 23.66
CA ILE A 123 -3.14 -9.25 22.55
C ILE A 123 -3.13 -10.47 21.63
N GLU A 124 -3.13 -11.67 22.19
CA GLU A 124 -3.19 -12.92 21.41
C GLU A 124 -4.49 -13.01 20.59
N TYR A 125 -5.62 -12.63 21.19
CA TYR A 125 -6.89 -12.51 20.50
C TYR A 125 -6.84 -11.52 19.33
N LEU A 126 -6.36 -10.30 19.59
CA LEU A 126 -6.29 -9.26 18.54
C LEU A 126 -5.34 -9.62 17.41
N THR A 127 -4.18 -10.21 17.73
CA THR A 127 -3.13 -10.44 16.72
C THR A 127 -3.17 -11.82 16.10
N SER A 128 -4.05 -12.71 16.57
CA SER A 128 -4.12 -14.13 16.17
C SER A 128 -2.77 -14.88 16.28
N LYS A 129 -1.89 -14.43 17.18
CA LYS A 129 -0.53 -14.95 17.37
C LYS A 129 -0.22 -15.13 18.86
N ARG A 130 0.52 -16.19 19.21
CA ARG A 130 1.03 -16.37 20.57
C ARG A 130 1.92 -15.19 20.95
N TYR A 131 1.68 -14.67 22.16
CA TYR A 131 2.50 -13.59 22.69
C TYR A 131 3.93 -14.06 22.93
N LYS A 132 4.82 -13.55 22.13
CA LYS A 132 6.25 -13.71 22.36
C LYS A 132 6.68 -12.58 23.27
N THR A 133 7.00 -12.93 24.54
CA THR A 133 7.58 -11.96 25.48
C THR A 133 8.65 -11.19 24.70
N ALA A 134 8.42 -9.89 24.50
CA ALA A 134 9.42 -9.09 23.83
C ALA A 134 10.74 -9.34 24.56
N ALA A 135 11.64 -10.06 23.92
CA ALA A 135 13.02 -10.11 24.40
C ALA A 135 13.35 -8.64 24.67
N LYS A 136 13.65 -8.36 25.94
CA LYS A 136 13.99 -7.06 26.54
C LYS A 136 14.22 -6.03 25.46
N ALA A 137 13.38 -4.99 25.34
CA ALA A 137 13.38 -4.07 24.20
C ALA A 137 14.83 -3.89 23.75
N LEU A 138 15.19 -4.56 22.65
CA LEU A 138 16.57 -4.58 22.21
C LEU A 138 16.84 -3.13 21.84
N GLN A 139 17.52 -2.40 22.73
CA GLN A 139 18.33 -1.27 22.29
C GLN A 139 19.05 -1.81 21.06
N PRO A 140 18.99 -1.13 19.92
CA PRO A 140 19.63 -1.64 18.72
C PRO A 140 21.03 -2.08 19.12
N SER A 141 21.35 -3.37 18.94
CA SER A 141 22.65 -3.93 19.38
C SER A 141 23.82 -3.36 18.58
N ASN A 142 23.48 -2.66 17.47
CA ASN A 142 24.43 -2.09 16.49
C ASN A 142 24.35 -0.56 16.41
N LEU A 143 24.33 0.13 17.55
CA LEU A 143 24.41 1.60 17.57
C LEU A 143 25.71 2.08 16.91
N CYS A 144 25.60 3.15 16.14
CA CYS A 144 26.75 3.79 15.49
C CYS A 144 27.69 4.41 16.54
N THR A 145 28.99 4.34 16.26
CA THR A 145 30.05 4.98 17.04
C THR A 145 31.02 5.70 16.12
N GLY A 146 31.70 6.71 16.63
CA GLY A 146 32.71 7.45 15.86
C GLY A 146 32.12 8.15 14.65
N GLU A 147 32.81 8.05 13.50
CA GLU A 147 32.40 8.75 12.27
C GLU A 147 31.06 8.28 11.73
N ALA A 148 30.68 7.01 11.88
CA ALA A 148 29.40 6.47 11.43
C ALA A 148 28.19 7.09 12.14
N SER A 149 28.37 7.71 13.31
CA SER A 149 27.30 8.44 14.01
C SER A 149 27.04 9.84 13.46
N ALA A 150 27.92 10.37 12.61
CA ALA A 150 27.82 11.71 12.07
C ALA A 150 26.93 11.75 10.82
N PHE A 151 26.14 12.82 10.68
CA PHE A 151 25.38 13.10 9.46
C PHE A 151 26.17 14.00 8.53
N ALA A 152 26.03 13.76 7.23
CA ALA A 152 26.52 14.69 6.22
C ALA A 152 25.68 15.98 6.22
N GLN A 153 26.13 17.00 5.53
CA GLN A 153 25.37 18.23 5.37
C GLN A 153 24.12 18.00 4.54
N TRP A 154 23.07 18.73 4.85
CA TRP A 154 21.82 18.74 4.08
C TRP A 154 22.09 19.12 2.62
N ASN A 155 21.52 18.36 1.71
CA ASN A 155 21.57 18.61 0.28
C ASN A 155 20.19 18.39 -0.33
N THR A 156 19.64 19.40 -0.99
CA THR A 156 18.34 19.36 -1.64
C THR A 156 18.24 18.46 -2.86
N GLN A 157 19.38 17.94 -3.34
CA GLN A 157 19.46 17.01 -4.47
C GLN A 157 19.19 15.54 -4.06
N GLU A 158 19.03 15.26 -2.77
CA GLU A 158 18.86 13.90 -2.23
C GLU A 158 17.43 13.38 -2.36
N ILE A 159 17.23 12.08 -2.05
CA ILE A 159 15.92 11.43 -2.02
C ILE A 159 15.27 11.76 -0.67
N THR A 160 14.33 12.67 -0.65
CA THR A 160 13.75 13.22 0.57
C THR A 160 12.29 12.84 0.81
N GLY A 161 11.75 11.85 0.10
CA GLY A 161 10.34 11.46 0.24
C GLY A 161 9.94 10.27 -0.61
N TRP A 162 8.73 10.31 -1.17
CA TRP A 162 8.15 9.25 -2.00
C TRP A 162 8.96 8.95 -3.28
N GLY A 163 9.76 9.82 -3.71
CA GLY A 163 10.73 9.78 -4.79
C GLY A 163 11.61 10.99 -4.65
N ARG A 164 12.42 11.27 -5.66
CA ARG A 164 13.21 12.50 -5.72
C ARG A 164 12.39 13.68 -6.24
N ASP A 165 11.55 13.42 -7.21
CA ASP A 165 10.75 14.42 -7.92
C ASP A 165 9.36 13.87 -8.29
N THR A 166 8.62 14.65 -9.05
CA THR A 166 7.25 14.34 -9.48
C THR A 166 7.16 13.18 -10.49
N SER A 167 8.30 12.76 -11.06
CA SER A 167 8.40 11.68 -12.04
C SER A 167 9.06 10.41 -11.49
N ARG A 168 9.53 10.41 -10.23
CA ARG A 168 10.32 9.34 -9.60
C ARG A 168 11.60 9.00 -10.40
N PHE A 169 12.19 10.01 -11.02
CA PHE A 169 13.43 9.89 -11.78
C PHE A 169 14.64 10.29 -10.94
N VAL A 170 15.70 9.49 -11.01
CA VAL A 170 16.97 9.76 -10.32
C VAL A 170 18.09 9.81 -11.35
N PRO A 171 18.65 11.01 -11.65
CA PRO A 171 19.76 11.15 -12.58
C PRO A 171 21.05 10.59 -12.00
N ASP A 172 21.99 10.19 -12.86
CA ASP A 172 23.28 9.58 -12.50
C ASP A 172 24.05 10.37 -11.43
N THR A 173 23.95 11.70 -11.47
CA THR A 173 24.63 12.59 -10.51
C THR A 173 24.12 12.46 -9.09
N VAL A 174 22.85 12.07 -8.90
CA VAL A 174 22.22 11.81 -7.61
C VAL A 174 22.33 10.32 -7.26
N ALA A 175 22.06 9.45 -8.23
CA ALA A 175 22.19 8.01 -8.08
C ALA A 175 23.62 7.62 -7.63
N GLY A 176 24.64 8.29 -8.13
CA GLY A 176 26.04 7.88 -7.97
C GLY A 176 26.33 6.56 -8.68
N LEU A 177 25.44 6.14 -9.57
CA LEU A 177 25.45 4.94 -10.40
C LEU A 177 24.96 5.31 -11.80
N ASN A 178 25.42 4.57 -12.80
CA ASN A 178 24.88 4.64 -14.15
C ASN A 178 24.37 3.25 -14.59
N LYS A 179 23.65 3.17 -15.71
CA LYS A 179 23.09 1.92 -16.24
C LYS A 179 24.12 0.79 -16.32
N ALA A 180 25.39 1.06 -16.71
CA ALA A 180 26.44 0.04 -16.82
C ALA A 180 26.94 -0.50 -15.47
N ASP A 181 26.57 0.14 -14.37
CA ASP A 181 26.90 -0.31 -13.02
C ASP A 181 25.85 -1.29 -12.46
N LEU A 182 24.58 -1.23 -12.93
CA LEU A 182 23.50 -2.06 -12.43
C LEU A 182 23.80 -3.58 -12.45
N PRO A 183 24.37 -4.17 -13.52
CA PRO A 183 24.74 -5.59 -13.52
C PRO A 183 25.83 -5.98 -12.50
N LYS A 184 26.53 -5.00 -11.96
CA LYS A 184 27.62 -5.20 -11.00
C LYS A 184 27.16 -5.10 -9.55
N LEU A 185 25.91 -4.69 -9.30
CA LEU A 185 25.36 -4.55 -7.95
C LEU A 185 25.46 -5.87 -7.17
N ARG A 186 25.85 -5.76 -5.90
CA ARG A 186 25.90 -6.87 -4.94
C ARG A 186 25.30 -6.41 -3.62
N LEU A 187 24.71 -7.34 -2.87
CA LEU A 187 24.25 -7.06 -1.51
C LEU A 187 25.46 -6.61 -0.66
N LYS A 188 25.39 -5.39 -0.16
CA LYS A 188 26.40 -4.80 0.71
C LYS A 188 26.17 -5.16 2.16
N TRP A 189 24.94 -4.99 2.61
CA TRP A 189 24.46 -5.37 3.93
C TRP A 189 22.93 -5.45 3.96
N SER A 190 22.40 -6.13 4.97
CA SER A 190 20.98 -6.20 5.25
C SER A 190 20.69 -5.89 6.71
N PHE A 191 19.46 -5.42 7.01
CA PHE A 191 18.95 -5.12 8.34
C PHE A 191 17.63 -5.84 8.55
N GLY A 192 17.47 -6.55 9.68
CA GLY A 192 16.26 -7.28 10.01
C GLY A 192 15.34 -6.48 10.93
N TYR A 193 14.06 -6.42 10.61
CA TYR A 193 13.03 -5.86 11.49
C TYR A 193 12.52 -6.94 12.45
N ALA A 194 12.83 -6.81 13.73
CA ALA A 194 12.52 -7.83 14.73
C ALA A 194 11.00 -8.05 14.89
N GLY A 195 10.55 -9.29 14.70
CA GLY A 195 9.15 -9.70 14.86
C GLY A 195 8.21 -9.16 13.78
N ALA A 196 8.73 -8.50 12.76
CA ALA A 196 7.96 -8.08 11.61
C ALA A 196 7.79 -9.23 10.60
N PHE A 197 6.72 -9.16 9.81
CA PHE A 197 6.47 -9.99 8.64
C PHE A 197 6.10 -9.14 7.42
N ARG A 198 6.22 -7.81 7.57
CA ARG A 198 6.11 -6.84 6.50
C ARG A 198 7.11 -5.70 6.69
N ALA A 199 7.81 -5.38 5.61
CA ALA A 199 8.77 -4.29 5.49
C ALA A 199 8.34 -3.43 4.29
N ARG A 200 7.45 -2.47 4.51
CA ARG A 200 6.72 -1.75 3.46
C ARG A 200 6.80 -0.22 3.53
N SER A 201 7.66 0.32 4.39
CA SER A 201 7.97 1.76 4.41
C SER A 201 8.90 2.09 3.25
N GLN A 202 8.62 3.15 2.49
CA GLN A 202 9.53 3.64 1.45
C GLN A 202 10.82 4.13 2.10
N PRO A 203 12.01 3.58 1.77
CA PRO A 203 13.27 4.10 2.27
C PRO A 203 13.56 5.49 1.70
N THR A 204 14.21 6.34 2.49
CA THR A 204 14.71 7.66 2.10
C THR A 204 16.20 7.73 2.34
N ILE A 205 16.97 8.26 1.39
CA ILE A 205 18.44 8.35 1.49
C ILE A 205 18.85 9.81 1.48
N ALA A 206 19.32 10.30 2.62
CA ALA A 206 19.81 11.67 2.74
C ALA A 206 20.83 11.79 3.87
N MET A 207 21.71 12.76 3.76
CA MET A 207 22.75 13.08 4.77
C MET A 207 23.61 11.86 5.16
N GLY A 208 23.86 10.95 4.21
CA GLY A 208 24.60 9.70 4.46
C GLY A 208 23.86 8.72 5.37
N ALA A 209 22.53 8.80 5.44
CA ALA A 209 21.67 7.94 6.23
C ALA A 209 20.52 7.39 5.41
N ILE A 210 19.98 6.23 5.84
CA ILE A 210 18.72 5.67 5.40
C ILE A 210 17.69 5.90 6.50
N TYR A 211 16.57 6.53 6.14
CA TYR A 211 15.42 6.70 7.03
C TYR A 211 14.31 5.73 6.61
N THR A 212 13.78 4.97 7.55
CA THR A 212 12.76 3.94 7.27
C THR A 212 11.89 3.66 8.47
N GLY A 213 10.61 3.38 8.24
CA GLY A 213 9.66 2.92 9.24
C GLY A 213 9.60 1.40 9.33
N SER A 214 8.95 0.88 10.35
CA SER A 214 8.75 -0.55 10.55
C SER A 214 7.35 -0.90 11.03
N GLN A 215 7.00 -2.18 10.95
CA GLN A 215 5.72 -2.70 11.40
C GLN A 215 5.48 -2.53 12.91
N ASP A 216 6.52 -2.51 13.74
CA ASP A 216 6.37 -2.30 15.18
C ASP A 216 6.28 -0.82 15.58
N GLY A 217 6.27 0.09 14.59
CA GLY A 217 6.21 1.53 14.78
C GLY A 217 7.56 2.17 15.06
N THR A 218 8.66 1.43 14.98
CA THR A 218 9.99 2.02 15.12
C THR A 218 10.42 2.64 13.81
N VAL A 219 10.82 3.91 13.85
CA VAL A 219 11.47 4.62 12.75
C VAL A 219 12.96 4.68 13.04
N TYR A 220 13.77 4.37 12.04
CA TYR A 220 15.23 4.30 12.14
C TYR A 220 15.88 5.34 11.23
N ALA A 221 17.00 5.90 11.70
CA ALA A 221 18.05 6.44 10.85
C ALA A 221 19.26 5.51 10.92
N LEU A 222 19.58 4.87 9.80
CA LEU A 222 20.69 3.93 9.66
C LEU A 222 21.82 4.61 8.90
N ASP A 223 23.06 4.34 9.28
CA ASP A 223 24.21 4.74 8.49
C ASP A 223 24.21 4.03 7.13
N LEU A 224 24.34 4.77 6.03
CA LEU A 224 24.23 4.25 4.66
C LEU A 224 25.34 3.22 4.36
N GLU A 225 26.53 3.42 4.91
CA GLU A 225 27.71 2.58 4.62
C GLU A 225 27.70 1.27 5.41
N THR A 226 27.28 1.31 6.68
CA THR A 226 27.48 0.21 7.63
C THR A 226 26.18 -0.41 8.15
N GLY A 227 25.04 0.27 8.00
CA GLY A 227 23.74 -0.16 8.54
C GLY A 227 23.64 -0.08 10.06
N CYS A 228 24.60 0.56 10.77
CA CYS A 228 24.44 0.80 12.20
C CYS A 228 23.35 1.85 12.45
N VAL A 229 22.72 1.80 13.61
CA VAL A 229 21.62 2.69 13.99
C VAL A 229 22.18 4.00 14.54
N ARG A 230 21.93 5.12 13.87
CA ARG A 230 22.24 6.47 14.39
C ARG A 230 21.27 6.89 15.47
N TRP A 231 19.97 6.71 15.20
CA TRP A 231 18.89 6.88 16.16
C TRP A 231 17.68 6.02 15.80
N SER A 232 16.79 5.83 16.76
CA SER A 232 15.47 5.24 16.54
C SER A 232 14.39 5.99 17.32
N PHE A 233 13.18 6.09 16.74
CA PHE A 233 12.01 6.70 17.34
C PHE A 233 10.87 5.68 17.40
N SER A 234 10.06 5.67 18.47
CA SER A 234 8.89 4.78 18.58
C SER A 234 7.60 5.56 18.34
N ALA A 235 6.97 5.38 17.19
CA ALA A 235 5.61 5.82 16.90
C ALA A 235 4.56 5.02 17.67
N SER A 236 3.30 5.42 17.60
CA SER A 236 2.20 4.76 18.31
C SER A 236 1.76 3.45 17.66
N ALA A 237 1.94 3.32 16.35
CA ALA A 237 1.59 2.14 15.56
C ALA A 237 2.56 2.00 14.38
N GLU A 238 2.34 1.00 13.52
CA GLU A 238 3.13 0.76 12.31
C GLU A 238 3.30 2.04 11.49
N VAL A 239 4.53 2.31 11.08
CA VAL A 239 4.88 3.36 10.11
C VAL A 239 5.14 2.70 8.76
N ARG A 240 4.12 2.76 7.88
CA ARG A 240 4.20 2.23 6.50
C ARG A 240 4.53 3.29 5.46
N THR A 241 4.34 4.57 5.78
CA THR A 241 4.71 5.67 4.89
C THR A 241 6.22 5.73 4.71
N GLY A 242 6.67 6.36 3.63
CA GLY A 242 8.05 6.84 3.57
C GLY A 242 8.29 7.88 4.68
N VAL A 243 9.56 8.04 5.05
CA VAL A 243 10.01 9.12 5.92
C VAL A 243 10.41 10.31 5.03
N VAL A 244 9.66 11.40 5.15
CA VAL A 244 9.88 12.61 4.35
C VAL A 244 10.80 13.54 5.10
N LEU A 245 11.81 14.06 4.43
CA LEU A 245 12.73 15.03 5.02
C LEU A 245 12.47 16.43 4.46
N GLY A 246 12.49 17.42 5.34
CA GLY A 246 12.31 18.81 4.96
C GLY A 246 13.14 19.77 5.82
N GLN A 247 13.64 20.82 5.19
CA GLN A 247 14.31 21.93 5.87
C GLN A 247 13.78 23.25 5.31
N HIS A 248 13.36 24.14 6.17
CA HIS A 248 12.93 25.49 5.77
C HIS A 248 13.94 26.54 6.22
N GLY A 249 14.51 27.25 5.25
CA GLY A 249 15.56 28.23 5.50
C GLY A 249 16.81 27.61 6.13
N SER A 250 17.30 28.21 7.20
CA SER A 250 18.46 27.73 7.97
C SER A 250 18.10 26.89 9.20
N THR A 251 16.83 26.41 9.27
CA THR A 251 16.36 25.56 10.38
C THR A 251 17.01 24.17 10.32
N ARG A 252 16.90 23.43 11.43
CA ARG A 252 17.33 22.01 11.44
C ARG A 252 16.40 21.18 10.54
N PRO A 253 16.90 20.18 9.82
CA PRO A 253 16.07 19.29 9.03
C PRO A 253 15.15 18.47 9.94
N LEU A 254 13.89 18.32 9.52
CA LEU A 254 12.89 17.49 10.19
C LEU A 254 12.59 16.25 9.34
N ALA A 255 12.21 15.18 10.02
CA ALA A 255 11.73 13.94 9.41
C ALA A 255 10.23 13.77 9.74
N PHE A 256 9.40 13.63 8.69
CA PHE A 256 7.96 13.52 8.79
C PHE A 256 7.50 12.14 8.36
N PHE A 257 6.52 11.59 9.06
CA PHE A 257 5.92 10.29 8.72
C PHE A 257 4.53 10.15 9.35
N GLY A 258 3.74 9.22 8.84
CA GLY A 258 2.44 8.86 9.37
C GLY A 258 2.39 7.41 9.86
N ASP A 259 1.54 7.13 10.86
CA ASP A 259 1.26 5.77 11.30
C ASP A 259 -0.13 5.28 10.86
N ILE A 260 -0.38 3.96 10.99
CA ILE A 260 -1.62 3.35 10.54
C ILE A 260 -2.87 3.73 11.34
N ILE A 261 -2.74 4.43 12.45
CA ILE A 261 -3.86 4.96 13.23
C ILE A 261 -3.98 6.49 13.10
N ALA A 262 -3.62 6.99 11.93
CA ALA A 262 -3.75 8.38 11.49
C ALA A 262 -3.02 9.42 12.34
N ASN A 263 -1.92 9.09 13.04
CA ASN A 263 -1.05 10.10 13.59
C ASN A 263 -0.01 10.53 12.56
N LEU A 264 0.30 11.81 12.55
CA LEU A 264 1.43 12.41 11.84
C LEU A 264 2.46 12.90 12.86
N TYR A 265 3.72 12.77 12.49
CA TYR A 265 4.86 13.10 13.35
C TYR A 265 5.85 13.97 12.62
N ALA A 266 6.50 14.88 13.36
CA ALA A 266 7.77 15.45 13.01
C ALA A 266 8.77 15.13 14.11
N VAL A 267 9.94 14.63 13.72
CA VAL A 267 11.08 14.45 14.60
C VAL A 267 12.28 15.20 14.03
N ASP A 268 13.22 15.59 14.87
CA ASP A 268 14.51 16.11 14.42
C ASP A 268 15.23 15.03 13.61
N ALA A 269 15.60 15.31 12.38
CA ALA A 269 16.17 14.32 11.47
C ALA A 269 17.56 13.83 11.90
N LEU A 270 18.27 14.59 12.76
CA LEU A 270 19.63 14.27 13.22
C LEU A 270 19.62 13.54 14.56
N THR A 271 18.56 13.71 15.39
CA THR A 271 18.53 13.13 16.75
C THR A 271 17.39 12.15 17.00
N GLY A 272 16.35 12.17 16.16
CA GLY A 272 15.11 11.41 16.38
C GLY A 272 14.22 11.97 17.49
N GLU A 273 14.52 13.14 18.05
CA GLU A 273 13.69 13.77 19.08
C GLU A 273 12.38 14.28 18.52
N LEU A 274 11.27 13.99 19.23
CA LEU A 274 9.93 14.42 18.82
C LEU A 274 9.82 15.95 18.84
N VAL A 275 9.39 16.55 17.73
CA VAL A 275 9.07 17.95 17.62
C VAL A 275 7.57 18.16 17.81
N TRP A 276 6.75 17.47 17.04
CA TRP A 276 5.30 17.44 17.22
C TRP A 276 4.68 16.12 16.78
N LYS A 277 3.49 15.85 17.31
CA LYS A 277 2.59 14.77 16.93
C LYS A 277 1.17 15.29 16.88
N ILE A 278 0.45 14.99 15.80
CA ILE A 278 -0.97 15.33 15.65
C ILE A 278 -1.79 14.12 15.19
N SER A 279 -3.10 14.15 15.42
CA SER A 279 -4.04 13.27 14.73
C SER A 279 -4.47 13.93 13.42
N ALA A 280 -4.36 13.24 12.30
CA ALA A 280 -4.77 13.75 10.98
C ALA A 280 -6.29 13.69 10.80
N ASP A 281 -6.97 12.78 11.51
CA ASP A 281 -8.42 12.62 11.48
C ASP A 281 -8.92 11.98 12.78
N ASP A 282 -10.15 12.32 13.18
CA ASP A 282 -10.80 11.77 14.36
C ASP A 282 -11.62 10.52 14.07
N HIS A 283 -11.78 10.13 12.79
CA HIS A 283 -12.53 8.94 12.42
C HIS A 283 -11.82 7.65 12.91
N PRO A 284 -12.55 6.70 13.54
CA PRO A 284 -11.94 5.51 14.15
C PRO A 284 -11.15 4.63 13.20
N SER A 285 -11.52 4.63 11.93
CA SER A 285 -10.88 3.83 10.88
C SER A 285 -9.89 4.62 10.04
N ALA A 286 -9.61 5.89 10.35
CA ALA A 286 -8.66 6.70 9.60
C ALA A 286 -7.24 6.16 9.66
N THR A 287 -6.47 6.40 8.61
CA THR A 287 -5.07 5.97 8.46
C THR A 287 -4.27 6.91 7.59
N ILE A 288 -2.94 6.88 7.75
CA ILE A 288 -2.01 7.43 6.77
C ILE A 288 -1.36 6.29 6.00
N THR A 289 -1.74 6.14 4.74
CA THR A 289 -1.21 5.12 3.83
C THR A 289 -0.20 5.73 2.86
N GLY A 290 -0.58 6.79 2.15
CA GLY A 290 0.30 7.53 1.24
C GLY A 290 1.39 8.29 1.99
N THR A 291 2.58 8.34 1.41
CA THR A 291 3.67 9.16 1.95
C THR A 291 3.33 10.64 1.78
N PRO A 292 3.41 11.48 2.81
CA PRO A 292 3.23 12.92 2.67
C PRO A 292 4.24 13.53 1.70
N ALA A 293 3.92 14.70 1.15
CA ALA A 293 4.85 15.50 0.35
C ALA A 293 5.22 16.79 1.09
N TYR A 294 6.45 17.25 0.92
CA TYR A 294 6.95 18.46 1.60
C TYR A 294 7.41 19.50 0.58
N HIS A 295 7.02 20.75 0.81
CA HIS A 295 7.53 21.89 0.05
C HIS A 295 7.57 23.14 0.92
N GLU A 296 8.72 23.81 1.00
CA GLU A 296 8.95 25.14 1.61
C GLU A 296 8.23 25.39 2.96
N GLY A 297 8.33 24.42 3.88
CA GLY A 297 7.77 24.56 5.23
C GLY A 297 6.31 24.08 5.36
N VAL A 298 5.73 23.51 4.31
CA VAL A 298 4.39 22.93 4.32
C VAL A 298 4.48 21.42 4.03
N LEU A 299 3.79 20.63 4.86
CA LEU A 299 3.63 19.19 4.68
C LEU A 299 2.21 18.91 4.16
N TYR A 300 2.10 18.23 3.02
CA TYR A 300 0.84 17.81 2.42
C TYR A 300 0.61 16.34 2.70
N ALA A 301 -0.37 16.02 3.55
CA ALA A 301 -0.61 14.67 4.00
C ALA A 301 -1.93 14.10 3.44
N PRO A 302 -1.89 12.95 2.74
CA PRO A 302 -3.08 12.25 2.31
C PRO A 302 -3.69 11.45 3.47
N VAL A 303 -5.01 11.42 3.58
CA VAL A 303 -5.73 10.69 4.62
C VAL A 303 -6.68 9.67 4.00
N SER A 304 -6.53 8.45 4.42
CA SER A 304 -7.28 7.27 3.99
C SER A 304 -7.97 6.60 5.18
N SER A 305 -8.60 5.43 4.94
CA SER A 305 -9.33 4.71 5.98
C SER A 305 -9.41 3.21 5.66
N LEU A 306 -9.59 2.39 6.69
CA LEU A 306 -10.07 1.01 6.60
C LEU A 306 -11.53 0.88 7.08
N GLU A 307 -12.35 1.92 6.97
CA GLU A 307 -13.79 1.78 7.21
C GLU A 307 -14.41 0.79 6.22
N VAL A 308 -13.83 0.70 5.02
CA VAL A 308 -14.14 -0.33 4.02
C VAL A 308 -14.15 -1.76 4.61
N THR A 309 -13.23 -2.05 5.53
CA THR A 309 -13.17 -3.35 6.23
C THR A 309 -14.18 -3.46 7.37
N ALA A 310 -14.43 -2.37 8.10
CA ALA A 310 -15.42 -2.34 9.18
C ALA A 310 -16.85 -2.65 8.67
N ALA A 311 -17.12 -2.35 7.40
CA ALA A 311 -18.38 -2.66 6.71
C ALA A 311 -18.70 -4.17 6.65
N ALA A 312 -17.70 -5.04 6.84
CA ALA A 312 -17.91 -6.50 6.92
C ALA A 312 -18.80 -6.94 8.11
N ASP A 313 -18.93 -6.12 9.16
CA ASP A 313 -19.93 -6.35 10.21
C ASP A 313 -21.30 -5.87 9.73
N PRO A 314 -22.33 -6.75 9.62
CA PRO A 314 -23.67 -6.36 9.17
C PRO A 314 -24.36 -5.37 10.11
N ASN A 315 -23.90 -5.24 11.35
CA ASN A 315 -24.42 -4.29 12.33
C ASN A 315 -23.67 -2.94 12.33
N TYR A 316 -22.59 -2.80 11.55
CA TYR A 316 -21.86 -1.55 11.44
C TYR A 316 -22.62 -0.55 10.54
N PRO A 317 -22.99 0.64 11.06
CA PRO A 317 -23.62 1.69 10.24
C PRO A 317 -22.61 2.21 9.23
N CYS A 318 -22.72 1.79 7.99
CA CYS A 318 -21.74 2.12 6.95
C CYS A 318 -22.26 3.20 6.00
N CYS A 319 -21.46 4.18 5.61
CA CYS A 319 -20.11 4.54 6.06
C CYS A 319 -20.04 6.06 6.19
N THR A 320 -19.05 6.59 6.89
CA THR A 320 -18.99 8.04 7.20
C THR A 320 -17.66 8.69 6.89
N PHE A 321 -16.60 7.91 6.65
CA PHE A 321 -15.29 8.44 6.30
C PHE A 321 -15.32 9.16 4.94
N ARG A 322 -14.52 10.21 4.84
CA ARG A 322 -14.29 10.95 3.59
C ARG A 322 -12.78 11.13 3.38
N GLY A 323 -12.27 10.72 2.23
CA GLY A 323 -10.89 10.97 1.84
C GLY A 323 -10.55 12.46 1.83
N LYS A 324 -9.32 12.81 2.17
CA LYS A 324 -8.84 14.20 2.12
C LYS A 324 -7.33 14.28 1.94
N VAL A 325 -6.88 15.46 1.50
CA VAL A 325 -5.50 15.91 1.67
C VAL A 325 -5.52 17.12 2.59
N MET A 326 -4.56 17.21 3.49
CA MET A 326 -4.40 18.35 4.40
C MET A 326 -3.02 18.99 4.26
N ALA A 327 -2.95 20.31 4.33
CA ALA A 327 -1.72 21.06 4.46
C ALA A 327 -1.45 21.41 5.91
N ILE A 328 -0.21 21.23 6.33
CA ILE A 328 0.23 21.34 7.72
C ILE A 328 1.48 22.20 7.74
N ASP A 329 1.54 23.18 8.64
CA ASP A 329 2.78 23.89 8.95
C ASP A 329 3.81 22.88 9.50
N ALA A 330 4.89 22.69 8.76
CA ALA A 330 5.89 21.66 9.06
C ALA A 330 6.63 21.87 10.38
N SER A 331 6.69 23.13 10.86
CA SER A 331 7.39 23.48 12.10
C SER A 331 6.55 23.24 13.36
N SER A 332 5.23 23.41 13.26
CA SER A 332 4.32 23.38 14.42
C SER A 332 3.30 22.25 14.41
N GLY A 333 3.06 21.62 13.27
CA GLY A 333 1.98 20.65 13.10
C GLY A 333 0.59 21.28 12.99
N ALA A 334 0.48 22.61 12.87
CA ALA A 334 -0.80 23.28 12.74
C ALA A 334 -1.41 23.06 11.35
N SER A 335 -2.68 22.64 11.31
CA SER A 335 -3.43 22.52 10.05
C SER A 335 -3.64 23.90 9.43
N GLN A 336 -3.33 24.04 8.15
CA GLN A 336 -3.56 25.25 7.36
C GLN A 336 -4.85 25.16 6.56
N TRP A 337 -5.09 24.03 5.90
CA TRP A 337 -6.32 23.72 5.19
C TRP A 337 -6.52 22.21 5.04
N GLU A 338 -7.76 21.82 4.72
CA GLU A 338 -8.15 20.45 4.38
C GLU A 338 -9.00 20.47 3.10
N SER A 339 -8.71 19.56 2.18
CA SER A 339 -9.45 19.39 0.93
C SER A 339 -10.02 17.98 0.86
N TYR A 340 -11.34 17.86 1.04
CA TYR A 340 -12.05 16.58 1.02
C TYR A 340 -12.36 16.12 -0.41
N THR A 341 -12.21 14.83 -0.69
CA THR A 341 -12.65 14.21 -1.95
C THR A 341 -14.17 14.29 -2.07
N VAL A 342 -14.87 13.85 -1.02
CA VAL A 342 -16.32 13.94 -0.90
C VAL A 342 -16.66 15.18 -0.08
N PRO A 343 -17.27 16.23 -0.67
CA PRO A 343 -17.46 17.50 0.01
C PRO A 343 -18.48 17.44 1.15
N ASP A 344 -19.56 16.69 0.97
CA ASP A 344 -20.66 16.66 1.93
C ASP A 344 -20.47 15.53 2.97
N PRO A 345 -20.76 15.81 4.26
CA PRO A 345 -20.81 14.77 5.27
C PRO A 345 -21.87 13.71 4.98
N ALA A 346 -21.60 12.47 5.36
CA ALA A 346 -22.56 11.39 5.20
C ALA A 346 -23.86 11.65 5.97
N SER A 347 -24.97 11.30 5.34
CA SER A 347 -26.31 11.36 5.93
C SER A 347 -27.03 10.03 5.71
N LYS A 348 -28.08 9.78 6.54
CA LYS A 348 -28.82 8.52 6.46
C LYS A 348 -29.62 8.45 5.16
N GLN A 349 -29.30 7.44 4.32
CA GLN A 349 -29.97 7.17 3.05
C GLN A 349 -31.08 6.11 3.20
N GLY A 350 -30.98 5.24 4.20
CA GLY A 350 -31.92 4.15 4.41
C GLY A 350 -31.49 3.22 5.54
N VAL A 351 -31.96 1.98 5.46
CA VAL A 351 -31.55 0.89 6.35
C VAL A 351 -31.31 -0.37 5.54
N THR A 352 -30.39 -1.19 6.00
CA THR A 352 -30.07 -2.50 5.43
C THR A 352 -31.19 -3.52 5.73
N SER A 353 -31.10 -4.73 5.18
CA SER A 353 -32.03 -5.85 5.47
C SER A 353 -32.06 -6.28 6.94
N VAL A 354 -31.02 -5.95 7.71
CA VAL A 354 -30.95 -6.23 9.16
C VAL A 354 -31.28 -5.00 10.02
N GLY A 355 -31.67 -3.86 9.40
CA GLY A 355 -32.07 -2.65 10.10
C GLY A 355 -30.96 -1.66 10.43
N THR A 356 -29.73 -1.94 10.02
CA THR A 356 -28.57 -1.04 10.19
C THR A 356 -28.67 0.17 9.27
N ALA A 357 -28.25 1.35 9.72
CA ALA A 357 -28.29 2.57 8.89
C ALA A 357 -27.31 2.49 7.71
N ILE A 358 -27.77 2.86 6.53
CA ILE A 358 -26.96 3.14 5.34
C ILE A 358 -26.64 4.63 5.37
N LEU A 359 -25.35 4.98 5.36
CA LEU A 359 -24.85 6.35 5.42
C LEU A 359 -24.04 6.67 4.17
N ALA A 360 -24.36 7.77 3.48
CA ALA A 360 -23.68 8.23 2.26
C ALA A 360 -23.81 9.76 2.12
N PRO A 361 -22.96 10.41 1.29
CA PRO A 361 -21.80 9.87 0.57
C PRO A 361 -20.63 9.56 1.51
N SER A 362 -19.75 8.63 1.13
CA SER A 362 -18.60 8.23 1.95
C SER A 362 -17.51 7.60 1.08
N GLY A 363 -16.32 7.38 1.65
CA GLY A 363 -15.20 6.76 0.97
C GLY A 363 -14.35 7.75 0.18
N ALA A 364 -14.04 7.40 -1.07
CA ALA A 364 -13.10 8.09 -1.93
C ALA A 364 -11.77 8.41 -1.19
N PRO A 365 -11.14 7.40 -0.54
CA PRO A 365 -9.96 7.58 0.29
C PRO A 365 -8.77 8.07 -0.54
N VAL A 366 -7.87 8.87 0.08
CA VAL A 366 -6.62 9.26 -0.55
C VAL A 366 -5.48 8.43 0.07
N TRP A 367 -5.06 7.37 -0.62
CA TRP A 367 -4.03 6.47 -0.13
C TRP A 367 -2.73 6.45 -0.96
N ASN A 368 -2.69 7.23 -2.04
CA ASN A 368 -1.48 7.55 -2.81
C ASN A 368 -0.76 8.79 -2.23
N SER A 369 0.49 8.99 -2.66
CA SER A 369 1.28 10.16 -2.27
C SER A 369 0.94 11.34 -3.18
N PRO A 370 0.75 12.55 -2.64
CA PRO A 370 0.46 13.74 -3.44
C PRO A 370 1.64 14.14 -4.33
N THR A 371 1.35 14.62 -5.54
CA THR A 371 2.33 15.16 -6.48
C THR A 371 2.22 16.67 -6.50
N LEU A 372 3.32 17.36 -6.25
CA LEU A 372 3.38 18.81 -6.14
C LEU A 372 3.85 19.43 -7.45
N ASP A 373 3.22 20.55 -7.83
CA ASP A 373 3.63 21.44 -8.91
C ASP A 373 3.71 22.86 -8.35
N PRO A 374 4.82 23.19 -7.67
CA PRO A 374 4.95 24.47 -6.98
C PRO A 374 4.96 25.65 -7.93
N ASP A 375 5.53 25.51 -9.12
CA ASP A 375 5.64 26.58 -10.11
C ASP A 375 4.27 27.09 -10.57
N ASN A 376 3.27 26.21 -10.57
CA ASN A 376 1.89 26.53 -10.94
C ASN A 376 0.93 26.50 -9.75
N ASN A 377 1.44 26.37 -8.50
CA ASN A 377 0.64 26.32 -7.28
C ASN A 377 -0.44 25.21 -7.32
N ARG A 378 -0.08 24.01 -7.81
CA ARG A 378 -0.99 22.88 -7.96
C ARG A 378 -0.50 21.66 -7.18
N LEU A 379 -1.45 20.90 -6.66
CA LEU A 379 -1.23 19.62 -6.02
C LEU A 379 -2.20 18.60 -6.64
N PHE A 380 -1.69 17.42 -6.99
CA PHE A 380 -2.46 16.34 -7.61
C PHE A 380 -2.48 15.10 -6.71
N PHE A 381 -3.62 14.41 -6.66
CA PHE A 381 -3.78 13.14 -5.97
C PHE A 381 -4.92 12.32 -6.57
N GLY A 382 -4.96 11.03 -6.29
CA GLY A 382 -6.03 10.13 -6.69
C GLY A 382 -6.93 9.75 -5.52
N SER A 383 -8.14 9.31 -5.81
CA SER A 383 -9.06 8.72 -4.85
C SER A 383 -9.35 7.26 -5.15
N GLY A 384 -9.73 6.51 -4.14
CA GLY A 384 -10.31 5.19 -4.27
C GLY A 384 -11.84 5.22 -4.39
N GLU A 385 -12.45 4.08 -4.15
CA GLU A 385 -13.88 3.79 -4.28
C GLU A 385 -14.76 4.56 -3.28
N ASN A 386 -16.05 4.70 -3.57
CA ASN A 386 -17.04 5.02 -2.54
C ASN A 386 -17.31 3.78 -1.66
N TYR A 387 -17.48 3.95 -0.35
CA TYR A 387 -17.74 2.83 0.56
C TYR A 387 -19.22 2.44 0.67
N SER A 388 -20.10 3.33 0.24
CA SER A 388 -21.55 3.18 0.33
C SER A 388 -22.26 3.75 -0.89
N SER A 389 -23.45 3.22 -1.16
CA SER A 389 -24.35 3.66 -2.23
C SER A 389 -25.07 4.98 -1.87
N PRO A 390 -25.27 5.89 -2.84
CA PRO A 390 -24.88 5.77 -4.25
C PRO A 390 -23.42 6.14 -4.48
N ALA A 391 -22.81 5.52 -5.51
CA ALA A 391 -21.52 5.98 -6.04
C ALA A 391 -21.64 7.40 -6.59
N ASP A 392 -20.59 8.20 -6.42
CA ASP A 392 -20.55 9.60 -6.88
C ASP A 392 -19.39 9.86 -7.87
N GLY A 393 -19.24 11.09 -8.31
CA GLY A 393 -18.18 11.49 -9.25
C GLY A 393 -16.81 11.73 -8.60
N ASN A 394 -16.63 11.36 -7.33
CA ASN A 394 -15.39 11.58 -6.57
C ASN A 394 -14.61 10.29 -6.31
N SER A 395 -15.18 9.10 -6.57
CA SER A 395 -14.44 7.83 -6.57
C SER A 395 -13.59 7.69 -7.82
N ASP A 396 -12.49 6.96 -7.73
CA ASP A 396 -11.59 6.60 -8.84
C ASP A 396 -11.23 7.80 -9.72
N ALA A 397 -10.88 8.89 -9.07
CA ALA A 397 -10.73 10.19 -9.70
C ALA A 397 -9.36 10.83 -9.42
N ILE A 398 -8.90 11.61 -10.38
CA ILE A 398 -7.77 12.53 -10.19
C ILE A 398 -8.33 13.87 -9.73
N PHE A 399 -7.70 14.43 -8.72
CA PHE A 399 -7.97 15.77 -8.20
C PHE A 399 -6.78 16.67 -8.46
N ALA A 400 -7.06 17.91 -8.84
CA ALA A 400 -6.12 19.01 -8.76
C ALA A 400 -6.66 20.06 -7.79
N VAL A 401 -5.83 20.47 -6.84
CA VAL A 401 -6.16 21.52 -5.87
C VAL A 401 -5.05 22.55 -5.82
N ARG A 402 -5.36 23.75 -5.34
CA ARG A 402 -4.35 24.77 -5.07
C ARG A 402 -3.51 24.40 -3.86
N MET A 403 -2.19 24.52 -3.95
CA MET A 403 -1.28 24.20 -2.84
C MET A 403 -1.45 25.17 -1.66
N ASP A 404 -1.76 26.43 -1.93
CA ASP A 404 -1.88 27.48 -0.90
C ASP A 404 -3.20 27.47 -0.12
N THR A 405 -4.29 26.94 -0.70
CA THR A 405 -5.64 27.04 -0.12
C THR A 405 -6.40 25.72 -0.04
N GLY A 406 -5.96 24.68 -0.75
CA GLY A 406 -6.72 23.43 -0.90
C GLY A 406 -7.97 23.55 -1.78
N GLU A 407 -8.18 24.72 -2.43
CA GLU A 407 -9.31 24.92 -3.34
C GLU A 407 -9.23 23.94 -4.53
N ARG A 408 -10.33 23.24 -4.80
CA ARG A 408 -10.43 22.31 -5.92
C ARG A 408 -10.44 23.06 -7.24
N LEU A 409 -9.43 22.80 -8.09
CA LEU A 409 -9.33 23.37 -9.43
C LEU A 409 -10.15 22.55 -10.43
N TRP A 410 -9.97 21.23 -10.40
CA TRP A 410 -10.71 20.29 -11.22
C TRP A 410 -10.68 18.87 -10.63
N THR A 411 -11.62 18.02 -11.09
CA THR A 411 -11.68 16.59 -10.80
C THR A 411 -11.97 15.85 -12.09
N ARG A 412 -11.34 14.68 -12.30
CA ARG A 412 -11.58 13.78 -13.44
C ARG A 412 -11.74 12.36 -12.95
N GLN A 413 -12.99 11.88 -12.95
CA GLN A 413 -13.30 10.49 -12.66
C GLN A 413 -12.84 9.62 -13.84
N ILE A 414 -12.09 8.55 -13.55
CA ILE A 414 -11.59 7.59 -14.53
C ILE A 414 -12.60 6.46 -14.71
N PHE A 415 -13.07 5.91 -13.60
CA PHE A 415 -14.08 4.85 -13.55
C PHE A 415 -15.29 5.32 -12.75
N SER A 416 -16.49 5.06 -13.24
CA SER A 416 -17.74 5.52 -12.62
C SER A 416 -18.56 4.35 -12.09
N GLY A 417 -19.26 4.57 -10.97
CA GLY A 417 -20.12 3.57 -10.37
C GLY A 417 -19.38 2.63 -9.43
N ASP A 418 -18.14 2.95 -9.03
CA ASP A 418 -17.43 2.18 -8.03
C ASP A 418 -17.89 2.57 -6.61
N ALA A 419 -18.87 1.80 -6.11
CA ALA A 419 -19.18 1.74 -4.70
C ALA A 419 -18.96 0.31 -4.24
N TRP A 420 -18.02 0.14 -3.32
CA TRP A 420 -17.56 -1.16 -2.84
C TRP A 420 -17.09 -1.09 -1.39
N ASN A 421 -17.18 -2.22 -0.70
CA ASN A 421 -16.52 -2.46 0.58
C ASN A 421 -16.34 -3.96 0.81
N VAL A 422 -15.57 -4.33 1.84
CA VAL A 422 -15.20 -5.74 2.13
C VAL A 422 -16.41 -6.65 2.37
N ALA A 423 -17.59 -6.12 2.71
CA ALA A 423 -18.81 -6.93 2.81
C ALA A 423 -19.13 -7.64 1.49
N CYS A 424 -18.79 -7.04 0.34
CA CYS A 424 -19.01 -7.63 -0.98
C CYS A 424 -18.14 -8.87 -1.24
N MET A 425 -16.95 -8.94 -0.63
CA MET A 425 -16.11 -10.14 -0.68
C MET A 425 -16.73 -11.31 0.08
N MET A 426 -17.44 -11.03 1.18
CA MET A 426 -18.09 -12.07 1.96
C MET A 426 -19.31 -12.62 1.22
N SER A 427 -20.13 -11.73 0.68
CA SER A 427 -21.29 -12.08 -0.17
C SER A 427 -21.83 -10.83 -0.87
N VAL A 428 -22.13 -10.93 -2.14
CA VAL A 428 -22.85 -9.87 -2.89
C VAL A 428 -24.25 -9.55 -2.31
N ASN A 429 -24.78 -10.43 -1.46
CA ASN A 429 -26.03 -10.22 -0.74
C ASN A 429 -25.82 -9.74 0.70
N HIS A 430 -24.59 -9.44 1.10
CA HIS A 430 -24.30 -8.94 2.44
C HIS A 430 -25.01 -7.60 2.67
N PRO A 431 -25.60 -7.37 3.88
CA PRO A 431 -26.41 -6.16 4.15
C PRO A 431 -25.70 -4.83 3.84
N ASN A 432 -24.41 -4.75 4.04
CA ASN A 432 -23.61 -3.54 3.80
C ASN A 432 -22.95 -3.50 2.41
N CYS A 433 -23.03 -4.55 1.58
CA CYS A 433 -22.49 -4.49 0.22
C CYS A 433 -23.33 -3.53 -0.63
N PRO A 434 -22.73 -2.50 -1.26
CA PRO A 434 -23.44 -1.59 -2.15
C PRO A 434 -24.05 -2.32 -3.36
N PRO A 435 -25.25 -1.96 -3.80
CA PRO A 435 -25.91 -2.61 -4.94
C PRO A 435 -25.21 -2.38 -6.28
N GLU A 436 -24.35 -1.40 -6.38
CA GLU A 436 -23.51 -1.13 -7.56
C GLU A 436 -22.53 -2.25 -7.82
N LEU A 437 -22.09 -2.98 -6.77
CA LEU A 437 -21.09 -4.04 -6.88
C LEU A 437 -19.82 -3.55 -7.60
N GLY A 438 -19.30 -2.42 -7.17
CA GLY A 438 -18.10 -1.83 -7.74
C GLY A 438 -16.90 -2.79 -7.71
N PRO A 439 -15.96 -2.67 -8.67
CA PRO A 439 -14.82 -3.59 -8.77
C PRO A 439 -13.65 -3.27 -7.83
N ASP A 440 -13.71 -2.21 -7.03
CA ASP A 440 -12.58 -1.72 -6.22
C ASP A 440 -11.35 -1.37 -7.10
N TYR A 441 -11.58 -0.54 -8.11
CA TYR A 441 -10.56 -0.18 -9.11
C TYR A 441 -9.87 1.15 -8.82
N ASP A 442 -9.57 1.45 -7.63
CA ASP A 442 -8.94 2.69 -7.17
C ASP A 442 -7.89 3.30 -8.09
N LEU A 443 -7.76 4.61 -8.00
CA LEU A 443 -6.57 5.33 -8.42
C LEU A 443 -5.54 5.35 -7.27
N GLY A 444 -4.92 4.20 -7.01
CA GLY A 444 -3.95 4.03 -5.94
C GLY A 444 -2.55 4.51 -6.26
N SER A 445 -2.23 4.61 -7.53
CA SER A 445 -0.94 5.12 -8.01
C SER A 445 -0.86 6.64 -7.84
N SER A 446 0.26 7.12 -7.29
CA SER A 446 0.56 8.56 -7.29
C SER A 446 0.60 9.08 -8.73
N PRO A 447 -0.16 10.13 -9.09
CA PRO A 447 -0.07 10.73 -10.42
C PRO A 447 1.35 11.23 -10.70
N LEU A 448 1.81 11.12 -11.95
CA LEU A 448 3.09 11.68 -12.39
C LEU A 448 2.84 13.02 -13.10
N LEU A 449 3.59 14.04 -12.76
CA LEU A 449 3.67 15.25 -13.58
C LEU A 449 4.81 15.05 -14.58
N VAL A 450 4.48 15.02 -15.86
CA VAL A 450 5.41 14.75 -16.94
C VAL A 450 5.50 15.98 -17.85
N GLU A 451 6.68 16.56 -17.95
CA GLU A 451 6.98 17.62 -18.87
C GLU A 451 7.06 17.07 -20.31
N VAL A 452 6.28 17.63 -21.22
CA VAL A 452 6.25 17.24 -22.63
C VAL A 452 6.80 18.38 -23.49
N PRO A 453 7.98 18.22 -24.13
CA PRO A 453 8.59 19.29 -24.90
C PRO A 453 7.66 19.86 -25.98
N GLY A 454 7.35 21.16 -25.90
CA GLY A 454 6.53 21.86 -26.88
C GLY A 454 5.01 21.68 -26.70
N ALA A 455 4.57 21.10 -25.60
CA ALA A 455 3.17 20.98 -25.19
C ALA A 455 3.00 21.48 -23.73
N GLU A 456 1.76 21.53 -23.26
CA GLU A 456 1.46 21.67 -21.83
C GLU A 456 1.89 20.41 -21.08
N ASP A 457 2.21 20.54 -19.79
CA ASP A 457 2.55 19.41 -18.93
C ASP A 457 1.38 18.47 -18.77
N PHE A 458 1.66 17.18 -18.75
CA PHE A 458 0.66 16.14 -18.54
C PHE A 458 0.69 15.63 -17.11
N ILE A 459 -0.51 15.42 -16.55
CA ILE A 459 -0.69 14.55 -15.39
C ILE A 459 -1.02 13.15 -15.90
N VAL A 460 -0.15 12.19 -15.59
CA VAL A 460 -0.29 10.80 -16.02
C VAL A 460 -0.66 9.96 -14.81
N ALA A 461 -1.75 9.23 -14.90
CA ALA A 461 -2.27 8.38 -13.84
C ALA A 461 -2.40 6.93 -14.28
N GLY A 462 -2.03 6.02 -13.38
CA GLY A 462 -2.22 4.58 -13.55
C GLY A 462 -3.35 4.11 -12.63
N HIS A 463 -4.18 3.20 -13.14
CA HIS A 463 -5.40 2.75 -12.51
C HIS A 463 -5.39 1.22 -12.28
N LYS A 464 -6.05 0.73 -11.21
CA LYS A 464 -6.11 -0.70 -10.89
C LYS A 464 -6.75 -1.55 -12.01
N ASP A 465 -7.57 -0.95 -12.87
CA ASP A 465 -8.09 -1.67 -14.04
C ASP A 465 -7.02 -2.01 -15.09
N GLY A 466 -5.78 -1.55 -14.94
CA GLY A 466 -4.68 -1.74 -15.90
C GLY A 466 -4.60 -0.67 -16.98
N THR A 467 -5.30 0.44 -16.83
CA THR A 467 -5.27 1.59 -17.71
C THR A 467 -4.25 2.62 -17.24
N VAL A 468 -3.52 3.21 -18.18
CA VAL A 468 -2.71 4.43 -17.97
C VAL A 468 -3.34 5.54 -18.81
N ILE A 469 -3.50 6.71 -18.22
CA ILE A 469 -4.24 7.83 -18.80
C ILE A 469 -3.51 9.15 -18.57
N ALA A 470 -3.53 10.03 -19.57
CA ALA A 470 -2.95 11.38 -19.45
C ALA A 470 -4.00 12.47 -19.66
N TYR A 471 -3.92 13.50 -18.83
CA TYR A 471 -4.69 14.72 -18.94
C TYR A 471 -3.78 15.94 -18.98
N ASP A 472 -4.26 17.03 -19.55
CA ASP A 472 -3.68 18.35 -19.39
C ASP A 472 -3.62 18.72 -17.90
N ALA A 473 -2.44 19.03 -17.38
CA ALA A 473 -2.24 19.26 -15.95
C ALA A 473 -2.90 20.57 -15.47
N ALA A 474 -3.05 21.58 -16.35
CA ALA A 474 -3.61 22.87 -15.98
C ALA A 474 -5.13 22.81 -15.81
N THR A 475 -5.82 22.11 -16.68
CA THR A 475 -7.28 22.17 -16.77
C THR A 475 -7.96 20.83 -16.45
N GLY A 476 -7.21 19.74 -16.47
CA GLY A 476 -7.75 18.38 -16.47
C GLY A 476 -8.67 18.13 -17.68
N ALA A 477 -8.81 19.12 -18.57
CA ALA A 477 -9.57 18.96 -19.80
C ALA A 477 -8.76 18.15 -20.82
N ASN A 478 -9.42 17.68 -21.85
CA ASN A 478 -8.80 16.98 -22.96
C ASN A 478 -7.92 15.83 -22.48
N ARG A 479 -8.56 14.68 -22.24
CA ARG A 479 -7.86 13.42 -22.14
C ARG A 479 -6.96 13.27 -23.35
N GLN A 480 -5.63 13.33 -23.14
CA GLN A 480 -4.67 13.31 -24.23
C GLN A 480 -4.65 11.92 -24.89
N TRP A 481 -4.53 10.89 -24.05
CA TRP A 481 -4.57 9.49 -24.47
C TRP A 481 -5.00 8.57 -23.33
N VAL A 482 -5.36 7.34 -23.69
CA VAL A 482 -5.64 6.23 -22.76
C VAL A 482 -5.00 4.98 -23.34
N THR A 483 -4.24 4.27 -22.53
CA THR A 483 -3.58 3.02 -22.91
C THR A 483 -3.88 1.93 -21.91
N LYS A 484 -4.49 0.83 -22.35
CA LYS A 484 -4.72 -0.37 -21.56
C LYS A 484 -3.47 -1.24 -21.67
N VAL A 485 -2.74 -1.45 -20.57
CA VAL A 485 -1.49 -2.23 -20.53
C VAL A 485 -1.61 -3.53 -19.75
N GLY A 486 -2.57 -3.61 -18.82
CA GLY A 486 -2.87 -4.81 -18.03
C GLY A 486 -4.34 -5.21 -18.12
N ARG A 487 -4.67 -6.38 -17.58
CA ARG A 487 -6.06 -6.85 -17.42
C ARG A 487 -6.77 -6.08 -16.32
N GLY A 488 -6.06 -5.81 -15.23
CA GLY A 488 -6.59 -5.28 -13.98
C GLY A 488 -7.08 -6.36 -13.02
N SER A 489 -7.17 -5.98 -11.76
CA SER A 489 -7.75 -6.75 -10.66
C SER A 489 -7.98 -5.84 -9.45
N ILE A 490 -8.62 -6.34 -8.40
CA ILE A 490 -8.79 -5.63 -7.12
C ILE A 490 -7.43 -5.19 -6.50
N GLN A 491 -6.35 -5.92 -6.80
CA GLN A 491 -5.00 -5.58 -6.37
C GLN A 491 -4.11 -4.98 -7.48
N GLY A 492 -4.75 -4.47 -8.54
CA GLY A 492 -4.10 -3.76 -9.60
C GLY A 492 -4.12 -4.56 -10.90
N GLY A 493 -4.02 -3.97 -12.00
CA GLY A 493 -3.21 -3.14 -12.89
C GLY A 493 -2.09 -2.33 -12.22
N VAL A 494 -2.16 -1.05 -12.40
CA VAL A 494 -1.20 -0.16 -11.78
C VAL A 494 -1.62 0.09 -10.33
N HIS A 495 -0.76 -0.26 -9.36
CA HIS A 495 -1.15 -0.25 -7.95
C HIS A 495 -0.57 0.95 -7.19
N PHE A 496 0.74 0.98 -6.85
CA PHE A 496 1.30 2.02 -5.98
C PHE A 496 2.02 3.15 -6.71
N GLY A 497 2.59 2.94 -7.89
CA GLY A 497 3.20 4.07 -8.57
C GLY A 497 4.03 3.72 -9.80
N MET A 498 3.95 4.61 -10.78
CA MET A 498 4.74 4.62 -12.01
C MET A 498 6.03 5.43 -11.80
N ALA A 499 6.90 5.45 -12.82
CA ALA A 499 8.03 6.36 -12.93
C ALA A 499 8.18 6.84 -14.37
N ALA A 500 8.86 7.98 -14.60
CA ALA A 500 9.10 8.48 -15.95
C ALA A 500 10.52 9.02 -16.10
N GLU A 501 11.12 8.79 -17.27
CA GLU A 501 12.35 9.42 -17.73
C GLU A 501 12.03 10.25 -18.98
N GLY A 502 11.93 11.56 -18.81
CA GLY A 502 11.46 12.44 -19.88
C GLY A 502 10.10 12.01 -20.40
N ALA A 503 9.99 11.79 -21.70
CA ALA A 503 8.75 11.36 -22.35
C ALA A 503 8.46 9.83 -22.26
N ARG A 504 9.25 9.07 -21.54
CA ARG A 504 9.01 7.62 -21.35
C ARG A 504 8.45 7.36 -19.96
N VAL A 505 7.22 6.88 -19.89
CA VAL A 505 6.53 6.47 -18.65
C VAL A 505 6.65 4.96 -18.51
N TYR A 506 7.06 4.51 -17.34
CA TYR A 506 7.13 3.09 -16.96
C TYR A 506 5.96 2.75 -16.03
N ALA A 507 5.13 1.82 -16.46
CA ALA A 507 3.96 1.36 -15.72
C ALA A 507 4.21 -0.06 -15.16
N PRO A 508 4.13 -0.24 -13.83
CA PRO A 508 4.12 -1.57 -13.21
C PRO A 508 2.74 -2.18 -13.35
N ILE A 509 2.66 -3.45 -13.71
CA ILE A 509 1.39 -4.19 -13.79
C ILE A 509 1.44 -5.38 -12.83
N ASN A 510 0.46 -5.43 -11.93
CA ASN A 510 0.28 -6.53 -11.00
C ASN A 510 -0.49 -7.68 -11.65
N ASP A 511 -1.73 -7.43 -12.07
CA ASP A 511 -2.63 -8.40 -12.72
C ASP A 511 -2.77 -9.74 -11.97
N MET A 512 -2.67 -9.71 -10.64
CA MET A 512 -2.84 -10.87 -9.78
C MET A 512 -4.17 -11.59 -10.06
N ASN A 513 -4.19 -12.91 -10.00
CA ASN A 513 -5.40 -13.71 -10.18
C ASN A 513 -6.25 -13.72 -8.90
N ASP A 514 -6.81 -12.57 -8.58
CA ASP A 514 -7.71 -12.40 -7.45
C ASP A 514 -9.17 -12.39 -7.91
N THR A 515 -9.89 -13.47 -7.61
CA THR A 515 -11.30 -13.66 -8.00
C THR A 515 -12.28 -13.40 -6.86
N ARG A 516 -11.84 -12.83 -5.74
CA ARG A 516 -12.66 -12.68 -4.53
C ARG A 516 -13.88 -11.77 -4.69
N ASN A 517 -13.93 -10.94 -5.74
CA ASN A 517 -15.11 -10.17 -6.11
C ASN A 517 -16.21 -11.00 -6.78
N GLY A 518 -16.02 -12.32 -6.96
CA GLY A 518 -16.93 -13.15 -7.72
C GLY A 518 -16.85 -12.95 -9.24
N GLU A 519 -15.95 -12.09 -9.73
CA GLU A 519 -15.68 -11.91 -11.15
C GLU A 519 -14.68 -12.95 -11.65
N TYR A 520 -14.96 -13.49 -12.82
CA TYR A 520 -13.99 -14.32 -13.52
C TYR A 520 -12.98 -13.42 -14.22
N LEU A 521 -11.75 -13.43 -13.73
CA LEU A 521 -10.62 -12.77 -14.39
C LEU A 521 -9.91 -13.78 -15.29
N ASP A 522 -9.94 -13.56 -16.62
CA ASP A 522 -9.27 -14.44 -17.57
C ASP A 522 -7.74 -14.38 -17.38
N PRO A 523 -7.09 -15.47 -16.92
CA PRO A 523 -5.65 -15.49 -16.70
C PRO A 523 -4.85 -15.25 -17.99
N ALA A 524 -5.41 -15.59 -19.16
CA ALA A 524 -4.74 -15.41 -20.44
C ALA A 524 -4.58 -13.92 -20.84
N LEU A 525 -5.33 -13.03 -20.21
CA LEU A 525 -5.26 -11.59 -20.45
C LEU A 525 -4.32 -10.89 -19.46
N ALA A 526 -3.83 -11.57 -18.43
CA ALA A 526 -2.90 -11.01 -17.46
C ALA A 526 -1.56 -10.66 -18.12
N ARG A 527 -1.02 -9.50 -17.78
CA ARG A 527 0.26 -9.00 -18.30
C ARG A 527 1.15 -8.47 -17.17
N PRO A 528 1.40 -9.28 -16.09
CA PRO A 528 2.22 -8.83 -14.97
C PRO A 528 3.61 -8.44 -15.43
N GLY A 529 4.19 -7.38 -14.84
CA GLY A 529 5.53 -6.94 -15.20
C GLY A 529 5.66 -5.44 -15.38
N VAL A 530 6.58 -5.01 -16.25
CA VAL A 530 6.86 -3.59 -16.50
C VAL A 530 6.64 -3.26 -17.98
N HIS A 531 5.97 -2.14 -18.21
CA HIS A 531 5.64 -1.67 -19.56
C HIS A 531 6.09 -0.23 -19.75
N ALA A 532 6.66 0.11 -20.90
CA ALA A 532 7.02 1.49 -21.22
C ALA A 532 6.03 2.08 -22.23
N ILE A 533 5.64 3.33 -21.97
CA ILE A 533 4.63 4.07 -22.74
C ILE A 533 5.24 5.42 -23.13
N ASN A 534 5.00 5.85 -24.33
CA ASN A 534 5.34 7.21 -24.77
C ASN A 534 4.34 8.21 -24.16
N ALA A 535 4.82 9.15 -23.37
CA ALA A 535 3.98 10.16 -22.71
C ALA A 535 3.27 11.11 -23.68
N GLN A 536 3.75 11.26 -24.92
CA GLN A 536 3.17 12.19 -25.90
C GLN A 536 1.88 11.66 -26.52
N ASP A 537 1.81 10.36 -26.80
CA ASP A 537 0.71 9.76 -27.57
C ASP A 537 0.13 8.48 -26.94
N GLY A 538 0.68 8.02 -25.83
CA GLY A 538 0.24 6.80 -25.14
C GLY A 538 0.67 5.50 -25.84
N ALA A 539 1.51 5.54 -26.86
CA ALA A 539 1.97 4.34 -27.55
C ALA A 539 2.82 3.46 -26.63
N VAL A 540 2.54 2.16 -26.60
CA VAL A 540 3.39 1.20 -25.90
C VAL A 540 4.72 1.06 -26.65
N LEU A 541 5.81 1.41 -25.99
CA LEU A 541 7.17 1.32 -26.55
C LEU A 541 7.70 -0.10 -26.47
N TRP A 542 7.54 -0.73 -25.29
CA TRP A 542 7.85 -2.12 -25.03
C TRP A 542 7.04 -2.66 -23.85
N SER A 543 6.96 -3.97 -23.75
CA SER A 543 6.32 -4.69 -22.67
C SER A 543 7.19 -5.85 -22.24
N HIS A 544 7.58 -5.88 -20.96
CA HIS A 544 8.18 -7.04 -20.33
C HIS A 544 7.11 -7.72 -19.48
N VAL A 545 6.50 -8.77 -20.01
CA VAL A 545 5.56 -9.60 -19.26
C VAL A 545 6.37 -10.64 -18.50
N GLN A 546 6.32 -10.60 -17.17
CA GLN A 546 7.08 -11.49 -16.31
C GLN A 546 6.49 -12.89 -16.36
N GLU A 547 7.35 -13.87 -16.65
CA GLU A 547 6.99 -15.29 -16.53
C GLU A 547 6.75 -15.64 -15.06
N ASN A 548 5.75 -16.48 -14.81
CA ASN A 548 5.50 -16.99 -13.47
C ASN A 548 6.55 -18.06 -13.11
N THR A 549 7.45 -17.68 -12.22
CA THR A 549 8.50 -18.53 -11.68
C THR A 549 8.21 -19.03 -10.26
N CYS A 550 6.99 -18.77 -9.76
CA CYS A 550 6.57 -19.21 -8.43
C CYS A 550 6.43 -20.74 -8.38
N GLU A 551 7.05 -21.35 -7.38
CA GLU A 551 6.96 -22.79 -7.11
C GLU A 551 5.62 -23.14 -6.44
N GLU A 552 5.15 -24.39 -6.58
CA GLU A 552 3.86 -24.82 -6.03
C GLU A 552 3.76 -24.72 -4.50
N ASP A 553 4.88 -24.72 -3.80
CA ASP A 553 4.96 -24.57 -2.34
C ASP A 553 5.01 -23.12 -1.85
N ARG A 554 4.94 -22.14 -2.78
CA ARG A 554 4.90 -20.70 -2.51
C ARG A 554 3.52 -20.10 -2.85
N PRO A 555 2.46 -20.39 -2.08
CA PRO A 555 1.08 -20.03 -2.44
C PRO A 555 0.81 -18.51 -2.43
N LEU A 556 1.70 -17.71 -1.83
CA LEU A 556 1.60 -16.24 -1.76
C LEU A 556 2.56 -15.54 -2.73
N CYS A 557 3.25 -16.31 -3.58
CA CYS A 557 4.11 -15.79 -4.63
C CYS A 557 3.27 -15.41 -5.86
N ASP A 558 3.62 -14.30 -6.51
CA ASP A 558 2.99 -13.82 -7.74
C ASP A 558 4.04 -13.09 -8.60
N PRO A 559 4.03 -13.23 -9.93
CA PRO A 559 5.02 -12.57 -10.79
C PRO A 559 4.82 -11.06 -10.93
N GLY A 560 3.70 -10.52 -10.44
CA GLY A 560 3.28 -9.14 -10.66
C GLY A 560 4.18 -8.08 -10.04
N VAL A 561 4.01 -6.84 -10.50
CA VAL A 561 4.68 -5.66 -9.96
C VAL A 561 3.63 -4.74 -9.35
N SER A 562 3.57 -4.74 -8.02
CA SER A 562 2.70 -3.86 -7.24
C SER A 562 3.45 -2.63 -6.71
N ALA A 563 4.73 -2.78 -6.39
CA ALA A 563 5.57 -1.72 -5.84
C ALA A 563 5.77 -0.56 -6.84
N PRO A 564 5.95 0.67 -6.35
CA PRO A 564 6.26 1.80 -7.22
C PRO A 564 7.67 1.65 -7.83
N LEU A 565 7.76 2.03 -9.10
CA LEU A 565 9.00 1.99 -9.87
C LEU A 565 9.94 3.16 -9.51
N THR A 566 11.20 3.01 -9.84
CA THR A 566 12.19 4.10 -9.81
C THR A 566 12.95 4.12 -11.13
N ALA A 567 12.84 5.24 -11.86
CA ALA A 567 13.55 5.44 -13.12
C ALA A 567 14.96 6.01 -12.88
N LEU A 568 15.89 5.52 -13.64
CA LEU A 568 17.27 5.99 -13.74
C LEU A 568 17.58 6.41 -15.19
N THR A 569 18.71 7.03 -15.43
CA THR A 569 19.14 7.33 -16.80
C THR A 569 19.28 6.05 -17.62
N GLY A 570 18.37 5.83 -18.56
CA GLY A 570 18.31 4.67 -19.46
C GLY A 570 17.98 3.33 -18.78
N ALA A 571 17.42 3.32 -17.56
CA ALA A 571 17.02 2.11 -16.86
C ALA A 571 15.82 2.33 -15.92
N VAL A 572 15.15 1.26 -15.50
CA VAL A 572 14.11 1.30 -14.46
C VAL A 572 14.28 0.12 -13.51
N ILE A 573 14.06 0.35 -12.20
CA ILE A 573 14.16 -0.68 -11.17
C ILE A 573 12.77 -0.95 -10.61
N ALA A 574 12.44 -2.24 -10.43
CA ALA A 574 11.17 -2.74 -9.91
C ALA A 574 11.36 -3.82 -8.84
N GLY A 575 10.62 -3.72 -7.73
CA GLY A 575 10.42 -4.80 -6.80
C GLY A 575 9.17 -5.61 -7.19
N HIS A 576 9.30 -6.93 -7.21
CA HIS A 576 8.25 -7.85 -7.64
C HIS A 576 7.61 -8.58 -6.46
N LEU A 577 6.40 -9.11 -6.68
CA LEU A 577 5.69 -9.90 -5.67
C LEU A 577 6.28 -11.31 -5.50
N ASP A 578 7.06 -11.81 -6.48
CA ASP A 578 7.83 -13.05 -6.39
C ASP A 578 9.08 -12.93 -5.49
N GLY A 579 9.33 -11.73 -4.94
CA GLY A 579 10.48 -11.45 -4.09
C GLY A 579 11.75 -11.03 -4.84
N HIS A 580 11.70 -10.91 -6.16
CA HIS A 580 12.83 -10.47 -6.96
C HIS A 580 12.88 -8.94 -7.12
N LEU A 581 14.07 -8.40 -7.01
CA LEU A 581 14.38 -7.02 -7.36
C LEU A 581 15.07 -7.02 -8.73
N ARG A 582 14.43 -6.39 -9.74
CA ARG A 582 14.91 -6.40 -11.12
C ARG A 582 15.20 -4.99 -11.63
N ALA A 583 16.28 -4.86 -12.41
CA ALA A 583 16.55 -3.67 -13.22
C ALA A 583 16.38 -4.00 -14.70
N TYR A 584 15.72 -3.11 -15.41
CA TYR A 584 15.42 -3.23 -16.82
C TYR A 584 16.13 -2.16 -17.63
N ASP A 585 16.56 -2.53 -18.82
CA ASP A 585 16.98 -1.59 -19.84
C ASP A 585 15.81 -0.68 -20.24
N GLY A 586 15.96 0.64 -20.09
CA GLY A 586 14.89 1.60 -20.34
C GLY A 586 14.43 1.67 -21.80
N GLU A 587 15.25 1.25 -22.77
CA GLU A 587 14.93 1.29 -24.18
C GLU A 587 14.31 0.00 -24.71
N THR A 588 14.75 -1.16 -24.17
CA THR A 588 14.37 -2.47 -24.70
C THR A 588 13.43 -3.25 -23.79
N GLY A 589 13.42 -2.94 -22.48
CA GLY A 589 12.71 -3.72 -21.46
C GLY A 589 13.40 -5.05 -21.11
N GLU A 590 14.64 -5.28 -21.56
CA GLU A 590 15.41 -6.45 -21.16
C GLU A 590 15.86 -6.36 -19.70
N VAL A 591 15.81 -7.48 -18.96
CA VAL A 591 16.33 -7.56 -17.60
C VAL A 591 17.85 -7.51 -17.66
N ILE A 592 18.44 -6.49 -17.04
CA ILE A 592 19.91 -6.29 -16.99
C ILE A 592 20.51 -6.64 -15.64
N TRP A 593 19.68 -6.79 -14.61
CA TRP A 593 20.07 -7.26 -13.28
C TRP A 593 18.85 -7.86 -12.57
N ASP A 594 19.08 -8.94 -11.82
CA ASP A 594 18.07 -9.66 -11.05
C ASP A 594 18.66 -10.16 -9.73
N TYR A 595 17.94 -9.99 -8.63
CA TYR A 595 18.33 -10.46 -7.30
C TYR A 595 17.12 -11.01 -6.55
N ASP A 596 17.19 -12.30 -6.18
CA ASP A 596 16.19 -12.93 -5.32
C ASP A 596 16.43 -12.51 -3.86
N THR A 597 15.45 -11.81 -3.27
CA THR A 597 15.51 -11.39 -1.85
C THR A 597 14.96 -12.45 -0.91
N LYS A 598 14.26 -13.48 -1.43
CA LYS A 598 13.62 -14.56 -0.67
C LYS A 598 14.64 -15.61 -0.24
N GLN A 599 15.57 -15.20 0.60
CA GLN A 599 16.61 -16.04 1.16
C GLN A 599 16.90 -15.62 2.61
N ASP A 600 17.52 -16.50 3.38
CA ASP A 600 18.03 -16.16 4.71
C ASP A 600 19.16 -15.13 4.59
N LEU A 601 19.02 -14.01 5.31
CA LEU A 601 19.94 -12.88 5.22
C LEU A 601 20.82 -12.77 6.47
N ASP A 602 22.12 -12.58 6.26
CA ASP A 602 23.05 -12.22 7.33
C ASP A 602 22.93 -10.72 7.62
N THR A 603 22.25 -10.38 8.70
CA THR A 603 21.88 -8.99 9.03
C THR A 603 22.87 -8.31 9.95
N VAL A 604 23.15 -7.03 9.71
CA VAL A 604 24.09 -6.22 10.52
C VAL A 604 23.64 -6.04 11.98
N ASN A 605 22.37 -6.26 12.28
CA ASN A 605 21.80 -6.16 13.63
C ASN A 605 21.53 -7.52 14.29
N GLY A 606 21.89 -8.64 13.63
CA GLY A 606 21.75 -9.98 14.18
C GLY A 606 20.31 -10.48 14.31
N VAL A 607 19.34 -9.80 13.69
CA VAL A 607 17.94 -10.21 13.63
C VAL A 607 17.77 -11.16 12.45
N ALA A 608 17.25 -12.36 12.68
CA ALA A 608 16.92 -13.28 11.59
C ALA A 608 15.93 -12.62 10.63
N ALA A 609 16.28 -12.57 9.35
CA ALA A 609 15.47 -11.93 8.33
C ALA A 609 15.53 -12.65 6.99
N SER A 610 14.43 -12.54 6.24
CA SER A 610 14.36 -12.88 4.82
C SER A 610 13.52 -11.83 4.09
N GLY A 611 13.74 -11.68 2.80
CA GLY A 611 12.85 -10.92 1.96
C GLY A 611 11.54 -11.66 1.67
N GLY A 612 10.67 -11.03 0.92
CA GLY A 612 9.37 -11.55 0.47
C GLY A 612 8.82 -10.69 -0.65
N GLY A 613 7.52 -10.76 -0.92
CA GLY A 613 6.87 -9.95 -1.94
C GLY A 613 7.08 -8.46 -1.70
N MET A 614 7.41 -7.71 -2.74
CA MET A 614 7.59 -6.25 -2.65
C MET A 614 6.35 -5.53 -3.16
N SER A 615 5.68 -4.80 -2.25
CA SER A 615 4.48 -4.02 -2.52
C SER A 615 4.42 -2.82 -1.59
N GLY A 616 3.97 -1.68 -2.07
CA GLY A 616 3.83 -0.44 -1.29
C GLY A 616 5.09 0.38 -1.14
N ALA A 617 6.26 -0.23 -0.93
CA ALA A 617 7.55 0.45 -0.87
C ALA A 617 8.29 0.35 -2.20
N GLY A 618 8.71 1.47 -2.74
CA GLY A 618 9.61 1.51 -3.90
C GLY A 618 11.08 1.42 -3.51
N VAL A 619 11.91 1.47 -4.54
CA VAL A 619 13.36 1.45 -4.42
C VAL A 619 13.88 2.87 -4.28
N ALA A 620 14.79 3.11 -3.34
CA ALA A 620 15.55 4.34 -3.24
C ALA A 620 16.95 4.13 -3.83
N VAL A 621 17.38 5.10 -4.66
CA VAL A 621 18.72 5.06 -5.30
C VAL A 621 19.41 6.39 -5.09
N ALA A 622 20.52 6.42 -4.38
CA ALA A 622 21.34 7.61 -4.19
C ALA A 622 22.75 7.23 -3.71
N GLN A 623 23.71 8.11 -3.95
CA GLN A 623 25.08 8.02 -3.40
C GLN A 623 25.74 6.65 -3.65
N GLY A 624 25.52 6.05 -4.82
CA GLY A 624 26.10 4.75 -5.20
C GLY A 624 25.40 3.54 -4.60
N HIS A 625 24.23 3.71 -3.97
CA HIS A 625 23.49 2.65 -3.31
C HIS A 625 22.08 2.48 -3.87
N VAL A 626 21.61 1.23 -3.89
CA VAL A 626 20.21 0.84 -4.14
C VAL A 626 19.67 0.24 -2.85
N VAL A 627 18.56 0.78 -2.35
CA VAL A 627 17.99 0.43 -1.06
C VAL A 627 16.52 0.03 -1.23
N VAL A 628 16.13 -1.11 -0.68
CA VAL A 628 14.75 -1.61 -0.75
C VAL A 628 14.33 -2.30 0.53
N ASN A 629 13.08 -2.13 0.91
CA ASN A 629 12.40 -2.97 1.88
C ASN A 629 11.73 -4.15 1.16
N SER A 630 11.92 -5.38 1.65
CA SER A 630 11.38 -6.60 1.07
C SER A 630 10.57 -7.39 2.09
N GLY A 631 9.30 -7.67 1.73
CA GLY A 631 8.30 -8.37 2.53
C GLY A 631 7.03 -7.55 2.69
N TYR A 632 5.86 -8.14 2.37
CA TYR A 632 4.59 -7.44 2.52
C TYR A 632 3.65 -8.12 3.52
N GLY A 633 3.50 -9.44 3.49
CA GLY A 633 2.77 -10.25 4.47
C GLY A 633 1.33 -9.82 4.74
N LEU A 634 0.66 -9.21 3.75
CA LEU A 634 -0.70 -8.72 3.78
C LEU A 634 -1.30 -8.85 2.38
N TYR A 635 -2.62 -8.93 2.26
CA TYR A 635 -3.33 -9.06 0.98
C TYR A 635 -2.79 -10.20 0.09
N PHE A 636 -2.48 -11.36 0.72
CA PHE A 636 -1.99 -12.59 0.05
C PHE A 636 -0.62 -12.44 -0.63
N HIS A 637 0.21 -11.52 -0.18
CA HIS A 637 1.60 -11.41 -0.62
C HIS A 637 2.57 -12.03 0.38
N GLU A 638 3.72 -12.48 -0.10
CA GLU A 638 4.73 -13.14 0.72
C GLU A 638 5.26 -12.25 1.84
N PRO A 639 5.31 -12.80 3.08
CA PRO A 639 5.90 -12.10 4.21
C PRO A 639 7.42 -11.99 4.07
N GLY A 640 7.97 -10.94 4.70
CA GLY A 640 9.40 -10.69 4.84
C GLY A 640 9.63 -9.52 5.80
N ASN A 641 10.86 -9.39 6.29
CA ASN A 641 11.20 -8.42 7.32
C ASN A 641 12.59 -7.80 7.10
N ALA A 642 12.98 -7.62 5.85
CA ALA A 642 14.34 -7.20 5.51
C ALA A 642 14.40 -5.83 4.83
N LEU A 643 15.39 -5.03 5.23
CA LEU A 643 15.94 -3.95 4.44
C LEU A 643 17.24 -4.42 3.80
N LEU A 644 17.37 -4.25 2.49
CA LEU A 644 18.55 -4.64 1.72
C LEU A 644 19.22 -3.41 1.10
N VAL A 645 20.52 -3.37 1.14
CA VAL A 645 21.35 -2.31 0.56
C VAL A 645 22.37 -2.91 -0.39
N PHE A 646 22.34 -2.45 -1.64
CA PHE A 646 23.22 -2.90 -2.71
C PHE A 646 24.16 -1.77 -3.14
N ALA A 647 25.38 -2.14 -3.54
CA ALA A 647 26.38 -1.25 -4.12
C ALA A 647 27.25 -2.01 -5.12
N VAL A 648 27.99 -1.28 -5.96
CA VAL A 648 28.92 -1.88 -6.92
C VAL A 648 30.16 -2.45 -6.20
N ASP A 649 30.66 -1.74 -5.18
CA ASP A 649 31.79 -2.18 -4.36
C ASP A 649 31.27 -2.83 -3.07
N SER A 650 31.22 -4.17 -3.07
CA SER A 650 30.70 -4.97 -1.98
C SER A 650 31.78 -5.42 -0.98
N SER A 651 32.96 -4.79 -0.99
CA SER A 651 33.97 -5.09 0.02
C SER A 651 33.46 -4.69 1.41
N PRO A 652 32.97 -5.62 2.25
CA PRO A 652 32.55 -5.28 3.59
C PRO A 652 33.80 -4.78 4.32
N LYS A 653 33.78 -3.56 4.83
CA LYS A 653 34.66 -3.18 5.92
C LYS A 653 34.21 -3.95 7.16
N LEU A 654 34.49 -5.25 7.19
CA LEU A 654 34.38 -6.07 8.38
C LEU A 654 35.26 -5.43 9.45
N THR A 655 34.66 -4.68 10.36
CA THR A 655 35.29 -4.42 11.65
C THR A 655 35.49 -5.78 12.29
N ALA A 656 36.75 -6.21 12.39
CA ALA A 656 37.14 -7.45 13.05
C ALA A 656 36.43 -7.54 14.41
N LYS A 657 35.66 -8.64 14.63
CA LYS A 657 35.28 -9.06 15.97
C LYS A 657 36.60 -9.23 16.73
N SER A 658 36.87 -8.36 17.69
CA SER A 658 37.88 -8.64 18.71
C SER A 658 37.35 -9.80 19.54
N ASP A 659 38.06 -10.91 19.47
CA ASP A 659 37.86 -12.11 20.31
C ASP A 659 37.81 -11.77 21.81
#